data_e6bb5067b7de31cb3edcf9c5cec8a243
#
_entry.id   e6bb5067b7de31cb3edcf9c5cec8a243
#
_cell.length_a   1.000
_cell.length_b   1.000
_cell.length_c   1.000
_cell.angle_alpha   90.00
_cell.angle_beta   90.00
_cell.angle_gamma   90.00
#
_symmetry.space_group_name_H-M   'P 1'
#
loop_
_entity.id
_entity.type
_entity.pdbx_description
1 polymer ?
#
loop_
_entity_poly.entity_id
_entity_poly.type
_entity_poly.pdbx_seq_one_letter_code
_entity_poly.pdbx_strand_id
1 'polypeptide(L)'
;MKHNRSLSIIKDRKAKRFFALGSFIVVSAALGFMFLNSQQSRATVPGVNGRSEVSQVSYQLYESSNSINPGSPLANTNTAATLPKIGADFRLRVGLQSKGVSFKKLAESATASRHNCAIMSDDSVYCWGSGIQGQLGNNKYESSKVPKAVYTQGVLNGKSIKQVTVGTYHTCAIDSNNKAYCWGYGDGGRLGNGSSSDSKVPSEVKANIGGGLDFSQITAGYDHTCAISLSGKMYCWGEGARGQGGRYTLLKSLYPHEVREDELGGETGKQIVAGESFTCAVTVQGSVFCWGDNSVGRTGVGSVNNVSRVPTRVRGLDGKVVESIAVGESHACAVIAGGQEVYCWGRNNKGQLGNAAFGYRNIASRVPFGSSILSGGKTVKKVYAGKFTTCMVLSSNEIYCWGDNSKGQMGNGSTTGFLPAPVKVNVPFTGSGETSMHMSDEYLCALRTNGELYCWGSNDSGRIGNGQVGGNVTRPTLIAPPGGTIESASMKLRVEYAKKGSAATCSAVSSSDWQAVTGASKLAYSASGPADGANINSNSTDPELPAGATASRPQSLVRKSGADGTFTNAQKISAGEVGVWDLALVDKELDRNESYCVRVATDTVAVPGSSIDSYTMYPEFKTAPGSLDIRFRDNAGATVANPVTNFDNSIIGSSSVTTSALLSNSSSKQIEVTNTQTSSGWSVVLSASDGATAKWKRTGGTESYMFNGTNGDQGFLSVNFGTSSVLASGNSLSGSTCQTSGISKGVDSQFKVGTATANGVTLMSSSGSTNQLGCAFLLQNVRLNQTIPAYQKPGTYELPMTLTVTAQ
;
A
#
# COMPACT_ATOMS: atom_id res chain seq x y z
N MET A 1 46.52 -45.79 -38.36
CA MET A 1 45.98 -46.07 -39.68
C MET A 1 44.71 -45.28 -39.81
N LYS A 2 44.70 -44.10 -40.47
CA LYS A 2 44.22 -43.89 -41.84
C LYS A 2 42.71 -44.23 -41.97
N HIS A 3 41.72 -43.43 -42.36
CA HIS A 3 41.61 -42.25 -43.21
C HIS A 3 40.20 -41.73 -43.05
N ASN A 4 39.90 -40.47 -42.89
CA ASN A 4 39.72 -39.36 -43.84
C ASN A 4 38.55 -39.45 -44.85
N ARG A 5 37.81 -38.35 -44.82
CA ARG A 5 37.18 -37.53 -45.86
C ARG A 5 35.64 -37.60 -45.85
N SER A 6 34.96 -36.54 -45.70
CA SER A 6 34.85 -35.15 -46.13
C SER A 6 33.84 -34.92 -47.28
N LEU A 7 33.05 -33.87 -47.12
CA LEU A 7 32.34 -32.99 -48.11
C LEU A 7 31.22 -33.62 -48.96
N SER A 8 30.16 -32.92 -49.31
CA SER A 8 29.86 -31.49 -49.59
C SER A 8 28.36 -31.35 -49.90
N ILE A 9 27.70 -30.28 -49.47
CA ILE A 9 27.13 -29.16 -50.24
C ILE A 9 26.39 -29.54 -51.55
N ILE A 10 25.10 -29.05 -51.69
CA ILE A 10 24.52 -28.24 -52.77
C ILE A 10 22.97 -28.09 -52.48
N LYS A 11 22.51 -26.91 -52.18
CA LYS A 11 21.66 -25.93 -52.88
C LYS A 11 20.73 -26.49 -54.00
N ASP A 12 19.45 -26.26 -54.01
CA ASP A 12 18.73 -25.14 -54.57
C ASP A 12 17.23 -25.43 -54.84
N ARG A 13 16.41 -24.44 -54.50
CA ARG A 13 15.31 -23.75 -55.17
C ARG A 13 14.08 -24.45 -55.79
N LYS A 14 12.98 -23.72 -55.42
CA LYS A 14 11.76 -23.38 -56.22
C LYS A 14 10.61 -24.42 -56.26
N ALA A 15 9.51 -24.06 -55.70
CA ALA A 15 8.42 -23.15 -56.01
C ALA A 15 7.21 -23.84 -56.65
N LYS A 16 6.03 -23.39 -56.20
CA LYS A 16 4.73 -23.21 -56.82
C LYS A 16 3.61 -24.22 -56.53
N ARG A 17 2.61 -23.62 -55.82
CA ARG A 17 1.19 -23.52 -56.14
C ARG A 17 0.36 -24.77 -56.49
N PHE A 18 -0.74 -25.01 -55.76
CA PHE A 18 -2.13 -24.80 -56.25
C PHE A 18 -3.15 -25.37 -55.22
N PHE A 19 -4.19 -24.55 -54.89
CA PHE A 19 -5.62 -24.75 -54.70
C PHE A 19 -6.14 -26.16 -54.31
N ALA A 20 -7.17 -26.41 -53.54
CA ALA A 20 -8.33 -25.69 -53.05
C ALA A 20 -9.29 -26.67 -52.31
N LEU A 21 -10.27 -26.13 -51.59
CA LEU A 21 -11.54 -26.67 -51.12
C LEU A 21 -11.45 -27.85 -50.08
N GLY A 22 -11.83 -27.69 -48.85
CA GLY A 22 -13.20 -27.51 -48.38
C GLY A 22 -13.64 -28.69 -47.57
N SER A 23 -13.91 -28.52 -46.30
CA SER A 23 -15.01 -29.17 -45.59
C SER A 23 -15.15 -28.69 -44.15
N PHE A 24 -16.35 -28.30 -43.79
CA PHE A 24 -16.80 -27.94 -42.45
C PHE A 24 -16.66 -29.10 -41.48
N ILE A 25 -16.10 -28.83 -40.30
CA ILE A 25 -16.38 -29.57 -39.08
C ILE A 25 -16.61 -28.56 -37.97
N VAL A 26 -17.81 -28.57 -37.43
CA VAL A 26 -18.24 -27.89 -36.22
C VAL A 26 -17.54 -28.55 -35.04
N VAL A 27 -16.76 -27.82 -34.30
CA VAL A 27 -16.32 -28.21 -32.96
C VAL A 27 -16.68 -27.08 -31.99
N SER A 28 -17.52 -27.46 -31.05
CA SER A 28 -18.03 -26.66 -29.94
C SER A 28 -16.91 -25.98 -29.15
N ALA A 29 -17.00 -24.67 -29.06
CA ALA A 29 -16.13 -23.86 -28.23
C ALA A 29 -16.46 -24.07 -26.75
N ALA A 30 -15.54 -24.66 -26.01
CA ALA A 30 -15.46 -24.52 -24.59
C ALA A 30 -14.77 -23.17 -24.30
N LEU A 31 -15.53 -22.23 -23.80
CA LEU A 31 -15.05 -20.93 -23.29
C LEU A 31 -14.22 -21.18 -22.03
N GLY A 32 -12.92 -21.33 -22.20
CA GLY A 32 -11.96 -21.12 -21.13
C GLY A 32 -11.72 -19.61 -20.97
N PHE A 33 -12.22 -19.02 -19.90
CA PHE A 33 -11.81 -17.67 -19.46
C PHE A 33 -10.33 -17.74 -19.06
N MET A 34 -9.43 -17.42 -19.97
CA MET A 34 -8.10 -16.97 -19.61
C MET A 34 -8.24 -15.54 -19.05
N PHE A 35 -8.17 -15.41 -17.74
CA PHE A 35 -7.78 -14.17 -17.11
C PHE A 35 -6.34 -13.88 -17.54
N LEU A 36 -6.16 -13.10 -18.58
CA LEU A 36 -4.94 -12.37 -18.82
C LEU A 36 -4.84 -11.31 -17.71
N ASN A 37 -4.14 -11.67 -16.63
CA ASN A 37 -3.58 -10.71 -15.71
C ASN A 37 -2.59 -9.88 -16.54
N SER A 38 -3.03 -8.73 -17.05
CA SER A 38 -2.12 -7.68 -17.50
C SER A 38 -1.41 -7.17 -16.25
N GLN A 39 -0.27 -7.74 -15.95
CA GLN A 39 0.73 -7.12 -15.11
C GLN A 39 1.15 -5.85 -15.85
N GLN A 40 0.48 -4.73 -15.57
CA GLN A 40 1.03 -3.44 -15.93
C GLN A 40 2.38 -3.35 -15.22
N SER A 41 3.44 -3.28 -15.99
CA SER A 41 4.77 -3.00 -15.47
C SER A 41 4.72 -1.64 -14.76
N ARG A 42 4.66 -1.68 -13.42
CA ARG A 42 4.71 -0.47 -12.59
C ARG A 42 6.02 0.23 -12.88
N ALA A 43 5.95 1.43 -13.42
CA ALA A 43 7.12 2.25 -13.69
C ALA A 43 7.77 2.62 -12.35
N THR A 44 9.05 2.30 -12.20
CA THR A 44 9.85 2.81 -11.09
C THR A 44 10.13 4.28 -11.36
N VAL A 45 9.67 5.16 -10.50
CA VAL A 45 10.01 6.58 -10.55
C VAL A 45 11.49 6.72 -10.14
N PRO A 46 12.40 7.16 -11.03
CA PRO A 46 13.80 7.34 -10.65
C PRO A 46 13.91 8.42 -9.57
N GLY A 47 14.73 8.16 -8.55
CA GLY A 47 15.01 9.13 -7.48
C GLY A 47 14.09 9.02 -6.26
N VAL A 48 13.18 8.06 -6.22
CA VAL A 48 12.46 7.70 -5.02
C VAL A 48 13.26 6.63 -4.27
N ASN A 49 13.69 6.93 -3.06
CA ASN A 49 14.36 5.96 -2.19
C ASN A 49 13.34 4.91 -1.70
N GLY A 50 13.31 3.77 -2.38
CA GLY A 50 12.27 2.75 -2.27
C GLY A 50 11.15 2.98 -3.29
N ARG A 51 10.40 1.94 -3.64
CA ARG A 51 9.19 2.07 -4.47
C ARG A 51 8.12 2.79 -3.65
N SER A 52 8.01 4.11 -3.82
CA SER A 52 6.90 4.89 -3.29
C SER A 52 5.82 4.96 -4.33
N GLU A 53 4.60 4.68 -3.93
CA GLU A 53 3.45 5.03 -4.75
C GLU A 53 3.32 6.56 -4.77
N VAL A 54 3.35 7.16 -5.96
CA VAL A 54 3.06 8.58 -6.16
C VAL A 54 1.63 8.70 -6.64
N SER A 55 0.83 9.47 -5.93
CA SER A 55 -0.57 9.70 -6.24
C SER A 55 -0.81 11.17 -6.53
N GLN A 56 -1.56 11.46 -7.58
CA GLN A 56 -2.16 12.79 -7.76
C GLN A 56 -3.37 12.88 -6.86
N VAL A 57 -3.33 13.77 -5.87
CA VAL A 57 -4.30 13.81 -4.76
C VAL A 57 -5.15 15.08 -4.74
N SER A 58 -4.72 16.11 -5.44
CA SER A 58 -5.49 17.37 -5.54
C SER A 58 -5.20 18.11 -6.82
N TYR A 59 -6.15 18.94 -7.25
CA TYR A 59 -5.94 19.93 -8.30
C TYR A 59 -6.87 21.12 -8.14
N GLN A 60 -6.50 22.25 -8.74
CA GLN A 60 -7.34 23.41 -8.86
C GLN A 60 -7.00 24.23 -10.11
N LEU A 61 -8.02 24.76 -10.72
CA LEU A 61 -7.95 25.62 -11.90
C LEU A 61 -8.16 27.08 -11.49
N TYR A 62 -7.33 27.96 -11.99
CA TYR A 62 -7.33 29.39 -11.68
C TYR A 62 -7.31 30.24 -12.95
N GLU A 63 -7.79 31.45 -12.85
CA GLU A 63 -7.50 32.48 -13.85
C GLU A 63 -5.99 32.75 -13.90
N SER A 64 -5.47 33.05 -15.07
CA SER A 64 -4.08 33.46 -15.19
C SER A 64 -3.85 34.84 -14.60
N SER A 65 -2.77 34.97 -13.87
CA SER A 65 -2.30 36.28 -13.37
C SER A 65 -0.83 36.48 -13.68
N ASN A 66 -0.41 37.76 -13.77
CA ASN A 66 1.00 38.13 -13.97
C ASN A 66 1.82 38.01 -12.65
N SER A 67 1.21 37.60 -11.56
CA SER A 67 1.86 37.41 -10.26
C SER A 67 2.25 35.95 -10.02
N ILE A 68 3.13 35.71 -9.04
CA ILE A 68 3.49 34.36 -8.56
C ILE A 68 2.25 33.63 -8.01
N ASN A 69 1.36 34.39 -7.37
CA ASN A 69 0.07 33.85 -6.94
C ASN A 69 -0.85 33.69 -8.14
N PRO A 70 -1.55 32.59 -8.28
CA PRO A 70 -2.58 32.44 -9.32
C PRO A 70 -3.66 33.48 -9.11
N GLY A 71 -4.40 33.76 -10.18
CA GLY A 71 -5.61 34.60 -10.14
C GLY A 71 -6.75 33.96 -9.36
N SER A 72 -7.95 34.46 -9.56
CA SER A 72 -9.16 33.88 -8.99
C SER A 72 -9.34 32.44 -9.48
N PRO A 73 -9.77 31.51 -8.64
CA PRO A 73 -10.04 30.15 -9.07
C PRO A 73 -11.22 30.07 -10.04
N LEU A 74 -11.09 29.28 -11.08
CA LEU A 74 -12.12 28.99 -12.06
C LEU A 74 -13.15 27.98 -11.56
N ALA A 75 -12.76 27.16 -10.61
CA ALA A 75 -13.62 26.16 -9.98
C ALA A 75 -13.06 25.75 -8.63
N ASN A 76 -13.80 24.94 -7.91
CA ASN A 76 -13.38 24.33 -6.66
C ASN A 76 -12.17 23.44 -6.81
N THR A 77 -11.47 23.22 -5.71
CA THR A 77 -10.52 22.12 -5.62
C THR A 77 -11.19 20.83 -6.06
N ASN A 78 -10.51 20.10 -6.94
CA ASN A 78 -10.97 18.79 -7.44
C ASN A 78 -12.32 18.82 -8.17
N THR A 79 -12.72 19.96 -8.72
CA THR A 79 -13.92 20.07 -9.54
C THR A 79 -13.60 20.55 -10.95
N ALA A 80 -14.42 20.08 -11.91
CA ALA A 80 -14.31 20.51 -13.28
C ALA A 80 -14.60 22.01 -13.42
N ALA A 81 -13.81 22.70 -14.22
CA ALA A 81 -14.01 24.11 -14.55
C ALA A 81 -14.41 24.26 -16.02
N THR A 82 -15.12 25.32 -16.34
CA THR A 82 -15.29 25.76 -17.73
C THR A 82 -14.29 26.87 -18.05
N LEU A 83 -13.47 26.68 -19.07
CA LEU A 83 -12.56 27.73 -19.53
C LEU A 83 -13.36 28.91 -20.10
N PRO A 84 -13.00 30.16 -19.71
CA PRO A 84 -13.85 31.32 -20.05
C PRO A 84 -13.89 31.64 -21.54
N LYS A 85 -12.85 31.36 -22.30
CA LYS A 85 -12.79 31.57 -23.76
C LYS A 85 -11.60 30.82 -24.39
N ILE A 86 -11.65 30.67 -25.72
CA ILE A 86 -10.50 30.17 -26.50
C ILE A 86 -9.33 31.15 -26.39
N GLY A 87 -8.12 30.61 -26.27
CA GLY A 87 -6.91 31.41 -26.12
C GLY A 87 -6.74 32.01 -24.72
N ALA A 88 -7.63 31.67 -23.77
CA ALA A 88 -7.45 32.10 -22.41
C ALA A 88 -6.28 31.34 -21.74
N ASP A 89 -5.40 32.11 -21.15
CA ASP A 89 -4.42 31.56 -20.21
C ASP A 89 -5.13 31.19 -18.91
N PHE A 90 -4.77 30.05 -18.36
CA PHE A 90 -5.24 29.60 -17.05
C PHE A 90 -4.11 28.89 -16.30
N ARG A 91 -4.26 28.73 -14.99
CA ARG A 91 -3.33 27.98 -14.16
C ARG A 91 -3.99 26.74 -13.62
N LEU A 92 -3.28 25.64 -13.66
CA LEU A 92 -3.65 24.38 -13.02
C LEU A 92 -2.65 24.09 -11.90
N ARG A 93 -3.10 24.20 -10.65
CA ARG A 93 -2.32 23.76 -9.50
C ARG A 93 -2.59 22.27 -9.28
N VAL A 94 -1.54 21.45 -9.18
CA VAL A 94 -1.62 20.02 -8.93
C VAL A 94 -0.81 19.63 -7.71
N GLY A 95 -1.40 18.75 -6.89
CA GLY A 95 -0.78 18.15 -5.72
C GLY A 95 -0.43 16.69 -5.98
N LEU A 96 0.84 16.33 -5.80
CA LEU A 96 1.31 14.95 -5.83
C LEU A 96 1.77 14.54 -4.43
N GLN A 97 1.19 13.47 -3.91
CA GLN A 97 1.55 12.88 -2.63
C GLN A 97 2.35 11.61 -2.83
N SER A 98 3.45 11.49 -2.10
CA SER A 98 4.16 10.22 -1.99
C SER A 98 3.48 9.37 -0.92
N LYS A 99 2.89 8.27 -1.33
CA LYS A 99 2.41 7.24 -0.41
C LYS A 99 3.55 6.28 -0.13
N GLY A 100 3.90 6.13 1.14
CA GLY A 100 4.81 5.08 1.58
C GLY A 100 4.21 3.72 1.27
N VAL A 101 5.06 2.74 0.94
CA VAL A 101 4.64 1.35 0.82
C VAL A 101 4.22 0.83 2.20
N SER A 102 3.06 0.19 2.30
CA SER A 102 2.59 -0.40 3.57
C SER A 102 3.28 -1.74 3.85
N PHE A 103 3.34 -2.13 5.12
CA PHE A 103 3.84 -3.46 5.48
C PHE A 103 2.83 -4.54 5.06
N LYS A 104 3.31 -5.57 4.34
CA LYS A 104 2.51 -6.68 3.84
C LYS A 104 2.75 -7.97 4.63
N LYS A 105 4.02 -8.29 4.91
CA LYS A 105 4.41 -9.51 5.62
C LYS A 105 5.70 -9.28 6.40
N LEU A 106 5.75 -9.73 7.66
CA LEU A 106 6.97 -9.72 8.46
C LEU A 106 7.90 -10.88 8.08
N ALA A 107 9.18 -10.69 8.33
CA ALA A 107 10.15 -11.76 8.26
C ALA A 107 9.77 -12.88 9.25
N GLU A 108 9.88 -14.11 8.81
CA GLU A 108 9.83 -15.26 9.70
C GLU A 108 11.18 -15.39 10.40
N SER A 109 11.18 -15.49 11.73
CA SER A 109 12.39 -15.65 12.51
C SER A 109 12.18 -16.77 13.52
N ALA A 110 13.24 -17.50 13.75
CA ALA A 110 13.29 -18.55 14.77
C ALA A 110 14.44 -18.35 15.77
N THR A 111 15.14 -17.20 15.75
CA THR A 111 16.36 -17.01 16.51
C THR A 111 16.53 -15.60 17.07
N ALA A 112 17.55 -15.43 17.89
CA ALA A 112 18.03 -14.19 18.49
C ALA A 112 18.52 -13.16 17.46
N SER A 113 17.69 -12.79 16.46
CA SER A 113 18.07 -11.79 15.47
C SER A 113 18.18 -10.41 16.11
N ARG A 114 19.12 -9.61 15.61
CA ARG A 114 19.33 -8.22 16.04
C ARG A 114 18.84 -7.23 15.00
N HIS A 115 18.16 -7.70 13.96
CA HIS A 115 17.58 -6.92 12.89
C HIS A 115 16.23 -7.51 12.51
N ASN A 116 15.45 -6.75 11.82
CA ASN A 116 14.12 -7.13 11.34
C ASN A 116 14.00 -6.82 9.85
N CYS A 117 13.14 -7.54 9.16
CA CYS A 117 12.79 -7.29 7.78
C CYS A 117 11.28 -7.45 7.56
N ALA A 118 10.76 -6.77 6.56
CA ALA A 118 9.38 -6.92 6.11
C ALA A 118 9.30 -6.85 4.59
N ILE A 119 8.35 -7.57 4.05
CA ILE A 119 7.90 -7.45 2.65
C ILE A 119 6.83 -6.37 2.65
N MET A 120 6.93 -5.45 1.71
CA MET A 120 6.01 -4.34 1.55
C MET A 120 4.89 -4.69 0.56
N SER A 121 3.90 -3.79 0.45
CA SER A 121 2.75 -3.97 -0.45
C SER A 121 3.11 -4.12 -1.94
N ASP A 122 4.30 -3.63 -2.33
CA ASP A 122 4.87 -3.74 -3.66
C ASP A 122 5.85 -4.92 -3.84
N ASP A 123 5.86 -5.85 -2.88
CA ASP A 123 6.76 -7.02 -2.82
C ASP A 123 8.25 -6.70 -2.67
N SER A 124 8.62 -5.44 -2.41
CA SER A 124 9.98 -5.07 -2.02
C SER A 124 10.27 -5.45 -0.57
N VAL A 125 11.55 -5.56 -0.22
CA VAL A 125 11.99 -5.89 1.14
C VAL A 125 12.66 -4.69 1.78
N TYR A 126 12.27 -4.42 3.04
CA TYR A 126 12.91 -3.42 3.89
C TYR A 126 13.42 -4.07 5.16
N CYS A 127 14.64 -3.69 5.59
CA CYS A 127 15.26 -4.20 6.80
C CYS A 127 15.74 -3.05 7.70
N TRP A 128 15.77 -3.29 9.03
CA TRP A 128 16.24 -2.33 10.04
C TRP A 128 16.81 -3.03 11.27
N GLY A 129 17.45 -2.27 12.15
CA GLY A 129 18.20 -2.80 13.28
C GLY A 129 19.70 -2.91 12.98
N SER A 130 20.37 -3.93 13.51
CA SER A 130 21.81 -4.16 13.29
C SER A 130 22.12 -4.45 11.82
N GLY A 131 23.13 -3.79 11.28
CA GLY A 131 23.58 -3.93 9.88
C GLY A 131 25.10 -4.12 9.73
N ILE A 132 25.83 -4.24 10.84
CA ILE A 132 27.30 -4.26 10.87
C ILE A 132 27.93 -5.46 10.13
N GLN A 133 27.16 -6.52 9.86
CA GLN A 133 27.56 -7.68 9.07
C GLN A 133 26.94 -7.69 7.65
N GLY A 134 26.31 -6.57 7.23
CA GLY A 134 25.63 -6.48 5.94
C GLY A 134 24.23 -7.11 5.91
N GLN A 135 23.70 -7.59 7.06
CA GLN A 135 22.42 -8.32 7.14
C GLN A 135 21.19 -7.48 6.75
N LEU A 136 21.31 -6.15 6.66
CA LEU A 136 20.25 -5.29 6.11
C LEU A 136 20.17 -5.34 4.59
N GLY A 137 21.18 -5.82 3.89
CA GLY A 137 21.18 -6.00 2.45
C GLY A 137 21.13 -4.71 1.61
N ASN A 138 21.35 -3.56 2.22
CA ASN A 138 21.19 -2.22 1.65
C ASN A 138 22.49 -1.65 1.03
N ASN A 139 23.44 -2.55 0.70
CA ASN A 139 24.79 -2.24 0.18
C ASN A 139 25.70 -1.50 1.20
N LYS A 140 25.41 -1.60 2.51
CA LYS A 140 26.17 -0.96 3.57
C LYS A 140 26.42 -1.92 4.75
N TYR A 141 27.45 -1.63 5.54
CA TYR A 141 27.76 -2.30 6.81
C TYR A 141 27.43 -1.37 7.99
N GLU A 142 26.21 -0.88 8.03
CA GLU A 142 25.73 0.04 9.08
C GLU A 142 24.35 -0.36 9.60
N SER A 143 24.08 -0.07 10.87
CA SER A 143 22.78 -0.27 11.50
C SER A 143 21.79 0.81 11.09
N SER A 144 20.50 0.50 11.12
CA SER A 144 19.44 1.46 10.84
C SER A 144 18.35 1.44 11.90
N LYS A 145 17.97 2.61 12.39
CA LYS A 145 16.88 2.81 13.35
C LYS A 145 15.50 2.97 12.70
N VAL A 146 15.43 2.87 11.36
CA VAL A 146 14.21 2.93 10.56
C VAL A 146 14.31 1.92 9.42
N PRO A 147 13.18 1.42 8.88
CA PRO A 147 13.19 0.52 7.72
C PRO A 147 13.97 1.11 6.55
N LYS A 148 14.90 0.33 5.96
CA LYS A 148 15.71 0.66 4.79
C LYS A 148 15.50 -0.37 3.69
N ALA A 149 15.36 0.09 2.44
CA ALA A 149 15.20 -0.79 1.30
C ALA A 149 16.43 -1.70 1.11
N VAL A 150 16.18 -2.97 0.84
CA VAL A 150 17.21 -3.91 0.39
C VAL A 150 17.64 -3.54 -1.03
N TYR A 151 18.93 -3.71 -1.33
CA TYR A 151 19.50 -3.37 -2.62
C TYR A 151 18.92 -4.25 -3.74
N THR A 152 18.28 -3.62 -4.73
CA THR A 152 17.57 -4.30 -5.82
C THR A 152 18.26 -4.22 -7.17
N GLN A 153 19.32 -3.41 -7.34
CA GLN A 153 20.04 -3.28 -8.62
C GLN A 153 20.96 -4.48 -8.97
N GLY A 154 20.94 -5.53 -8.16
CA GLY A 154 21.65 -6.79 -8.36
C GLY A 154 20.71 -7.94 -8.73
N VAL A 155 20.93 -9.09 -8.08
CA VAL A 155 20.15 -10.34 -8.33
C VAL A 155 18.66 -10.22 -8.04
N LEU A 156 18.23 -9.20 -7.30
CA LEU A 156 16.81 -8.95 -7.01
C LEU A 156 16.15 -7.96 -7.99
N ASN A 157 16.85 -7.54 -9.05
CA ASN A 157 16.27 -6.62 -10.03
C ASN A 157 15.03 -7.24 -10.70
N GLY A 158 13.88 -6.55 -10.60
CA GLY A 158 12.60 -7.01 -11.13
C GLY A 158 12.00 -8.23 -10.44
N LYS A 159 12.50 -8.61 -9.25
CA LYS A 159 11.98 -9.75 -8.49
C LYS A 159 10.94 -9.33 -7.46
N SER A 160 9.84 -10.05 -7.40
CA SER A 160 8.83 -9.96 -6.34
C SER A 160 9.16 -10.97 -5.23
N ILE A 161 9.31 -10.51 -3.99
CA ILE A 161 9.66 -11.38 -2.87
C ILE A 161 8.40 -11.86 -2.15
N LYS A 162 8.26 -13.17 -1.99
CA LYS A 162 7.12 -13.80 -1.31
C LYS A 162 7.39 -14.25 0.13
N GLN A 163 8.66 -14.49 0.46
CA GLN A 163 9.09 -14.84 1.81
C GLN A 163 10.42 -14.17 2.14
N VAL A 164 10.56 -13.68 3.37
CA VAL A 164 11.81 -13.24 3.96
C VAL A 164 11.96 -13.87 5.34
N THR A 165 13.16 -14.26 5.70
CA THR A 165 13.51 -14.81 7.02
C THR A 165 14.80 -14.18 7.52
N VAL A 166 14.89 -13.96 8.82
CA VAL A 166 16.07 -13.36 9.46
C VAL A 166 16.67 -14.32 10.48
N GLY A 167 17.96 -14.57 10.34
CA GLY A 167 18.79 -15.23 11.33
C GLY A 167 19.45 -14.20 12.25
N THR A 168 20.42 -14.63 13.06
CA THR A 168 21.11 -13.70 13.97
C THR A 168 21.95 -12.68 13.21
N TYR A 169 22.64 -13.09 12.16
CA TYR A 169 23.58 -12.25 11.41
C TYR A 169 23.40 -12.30 9.90
N HIS A 170 22.38 -12.99 9.41
CA HIS A 170 22.10 -13.08 7.97
C HIS A 170 20.61 -13.06 7.71
N THR A 171 20.24 -12.77 6.49
CA THR A 171 18.86 -12.70 5.99
C THR A 171 18.75 -13.54 4.74
N CYS A 172 17.62 -14.24 4.56
CA CYS A 172 17.33 -14.95 3.32
C CYS A 172 15.92 -14.63 2.83
N ALA A 173 15.69 -14.77 1.53
CA ALA A 173 14.41 -14.51 0.88
C ALA A 173 14.14 -15.51 -0.24
N ILE A 174 12.85 -15.73 -0.56
CA ILE A 174 12.40 -16.48 -1.73
C ILE A 174 11.58 -15.53 -2.61
N ASP A 175 11.88 -15.51 -3.92
CA ASP A 175 11.09 -14.76 -4.90
C ASP A 175 9.84 -15.51 -5.37
N SER A 176 9.01 -14.87 -6.18
CA SER A 176 7.82 -15.48 -6.79
C SER A 176 8.11 -16.68 -7.68
N ASN A 177 9.34 -16.79 -8.21
CA ASN A 177 9.83 -17.90 -9.03
C ASN A 177 10.49 -19.01 -8.20
N ASN A 178 10.33 -19.00 -6.86
CA ASN A 178 10.85 -19.99 -5.92
C ASN A 178 12.38 -20.01 -5.78
N LYS A 179 13.10 -19.01 -6.29
CA LYS A 179 14.54 -18.88 -6.11
C LYS A 179 14.89 -18.24 -4.78
N ALA A 180 15.93 -18.74 -4.13
CA ALA A 180 16.37 -18.27 -2.82
C ALA A 180 17.59 -17.34 -2.95
N TYR A 181 17.63 -16.33 -2.10
CA TYR A 181 18.69 -15.33 -1.99
C TYR A 181 19.04 -15.11 -0.54
N CYS A 182 20.35 -15.04 -0.20
CA CYS A 182 20.80 -14.76 1.18
C CYS A 182 21.86 -13.66 1.18
N TRP A 183 21.96 -12.94 2.32
CA TRP A 183 22.93 -11.86 2.54
C TRP A 183 23.22 -11.66 4.03
N GLY A 184 24.26 -10.91 4.34
CA GLY A 184 24.77 -10.70 5.69
C GLY A 184 26.07 -11.47 5.94
N TYR A 185 26.27 -11.95 7.16
CA TYR A 185 27.45 -12.69 7.59
C TYR A 185 27.54 -14.04 6.87
N GLY A 186 28.64 -14.29 6.19
CA GLY A 186 28.85 -15.46 5.32
C GLY A 186 29.63 -16.61 5.93
N ASP A 187 30.31 -16.39 7.05
CA ASP A 187 31.14 -17.43 7.67
C ASP A 187 30.36 -18.71 7.92
N GLY A 188 31.04 -19.84 7.87
CA GLY A 188 30.40 -21.16 7.95
C GLY A 188 29.62 -21.54 6.70
N GLY A 189 29.47 -20.64 5.70
CA GLY A 189 28.73 -20.91 4.44
C GLY A 189 27.21 -20.72 4.56
N ARG A 190 26.71 -20.01 5.59
CA ARG A 190 25.26 -19.84 5.84
C ARG A 190 24.49 -19.14 4.74
N LEU A 191 25.18 -18.44 3.79
CA LEU A 191 24.55 -17.81 2.63
C LEU A 191 24.25 -18.81 1.48
N GLY A 192 24.85 -19.99 1.50
CA GLY A 192 24.56 -21.04 0.51
C GLY A 192 24.98 -20.72 -0.93
N ASN A 193 25.80 -19.71 -1.13
CA ASN A 193 26.20 -19.19 -2.45
C ASN A 193 27.56 -19.73 -2.95
N GLY A 194 28.14 -20.71 -2.22
CA GLY A 194 29.46 -21.28 -2.51
C GLY A 194 30.63 -20.52 -1.89
N SER A 195 30.36 -19.53 -1.03
CA SER A 195 31.38 -18.70 -0.36
C SER A 195 31.13 -18.65 1.15
N SER A 196 32.19 -18.39 1.92
CA SER A 196 32.14 -18.05 3.34
C SER A 196 32.33 -16.53 3.58
N SER A 197 32.34 -15.73 2.54
CA SER A 197 32.48 -14.27 2.64
C SER A 197 31.13 -13.60 2.94
N ASP A 198 31.19 -12.50 3.68
CA ASP A 198 30.03 -11.65 3.97
C ASP A 198 29.49 -11.01 2.68
N SER A 199 28.19 -10.77 2.65
CA SER A 199 27.55 -10.04 1.57
C SER A 199 26.61 -8.96 2.11
N LYS A 200 26.90 -7.71 1.77
CA LYS A 200 26.04 -6.56 2.10
C LYS A 200 24.89 -6.33 1.10
N VAL A 201 24.79 -7.21 0.10
CA VAL A 201 23.72 -7.23 -0.92
C VAL A 201 23.22 -8.66 -1.09
N PRO A 202 21.99 -8.88 -1.55
CA PRO A 202 21.48 -10.22 -1.84
C PRO A 202 22.37 -10.99 -2.82
N SER A 203 22.62 -12.26 -2.51
CA SER A 203 23.33 -13.22 -3.38
C SER A 203 22.48 -14.47 -3.56
N GLU A 204 22.46 -15.05 -4.75
CA GLU A 204 21.68 -16.24 -5.07
C GLU A 204 22.23 -17.48 -4.36
N VAL A 205 21.34 -18.29 -3.78
CA VAL A 205 21.66 -19.62 -3.25
C VAL A 205 21.90 -20.58 -4.41
N LYS A 206 23.05 -21.26 -4.41
CA LYS A 206 23.49 -22.12 -5.52
C LYS A 206 23.39 -23.59 -5.14
N ALA A 207 22.98 -24.42 -6.10
CA ALA A 207 23.13 -25.87 -5.97
C ALA A 207 24.60 -26.29 -6.17
N ASN A 208 25.04 -27.31 -5.45
CA ASN A 208 26.39 -27.85 -5.58
C ASN A 208 26.61 -28.66 -6.88
N ILE A 209 25.53 -29.18 -7.47
CA ILE A 209 25.54 -30.01 -8.69
C ILE A 209 24.45 -29.52 -9.62
N GLY A 210 24.73 -29.41 -10.90
CA GLY A 210 23.92 -28.83 -11.95
C GLY A 210 22.43 -29.12 -11.85
N GLY A 211 21.66 -28.06 -11.72
CA GLY A 211 20.20 -27.99 -11.56
C GLY A 211 19.81 -26.98 -10.50
N GLY A 212 18.92 -26.05 -10.85
CA GLY A 212 18.45 -25.05 -9.90
C GLY A 212 17.57 -25.71 -8.85
N LEU A 213 17.72 -25.31 -7.58
CA LEU A 213 16.82 -25.69 -6.50
C LEU A 213 15.70 -24.63 -6.39
N ASP A 214 14.46 -25.10 -6.38
CA ASP A 214 13.27 -24.29 -6.15
C ASP A 214 12.71 -24.57 -4.76
N PHE A 215 12.52 -23.51 -3.97
CA PHE A 215 12.14 -23.63 -2.59
C PHE A 215 10.72 -23.10 -2.32
N SER A 216 9.95 -23.87 -1.55
CA SER A 216 8.65 -23.46 -1.03
C SER A 216 8.75 -22.68 0.28
N GLN A 217 9.76 -22.98 1.10
CA GLN A 217 10.03 -22.34 2.39
C GLN A 217 11.52 -22.22 2.65
N ILE A 218 11.95 -21.15 3.34
CA ILE A 218 13.31 -20.96 3.84
C ILE A 218 13.28 -20.44 5.29
N THR A 219 14.25 -20.86 6.09
CA THR A 219 14.42 -20.43 7.49
C THR A 219 15.90 -20.22 7.81
N ALA A 220 16.19 -19.12 8.51
CA ALA A 220 17.53 -18.73 8.90
C ALA A 220 17.72 -18.89 10.41
N GLY A 221 18.73 -19.68 10.83
CA GLY A 221 19.13 -19.89 12.21
C GLY A 221 20.22 -18.90 12.69
N TYR A 222 20.98 -19.29 13.72
CA TYR A 222 22.13 -18.51 14.18
C TYR A 222 23.27 -18.55 13.15
N ASP A 223 23.69 -19.75 12.75
CA ASP A 223 24.85 -20.00 11.91
C ASP A 223 24.58 -20.97 10.74
N HIS A 224 23.30 -21.33 10.52
CA HIS A 224 22.86 -22.21 9.45
C HIS A 224 21.55 -21.73 8.83
N THR A 225 21.22 -22.26 7.67
CA THR A 225 19.99 -22.00 6.94
C THR A 225 19.40 -23.32 6.48
N CYS A 226 18.08 -23.46 6.54
CA CYS A 226 17.36 -24.61 6.02
C CYS A 226 16.21 -24.19 5.11
N ALA A 227 15.78 -25.07 4.21
CA ALA A 227 14.71 -24.83 3.27
C ALA A 227 13.96 -26.12 2.92
N ILE A 228 12.73 -25.98 2.44
CA ILE A 228 11.93 -27.06 1.85
C ILE A 228 11.80 -26.76 0.35
N SER A 229 12.09 -27.73 -0.49
CA SER A 229 11.89 -27.65 -1.93
C SER A 229 10.41 -27.74 -2.30
N LEU A 230 10.07 -27.49 -3.58
CA LEU A 230 8.71 -27.69 -4.09
C LEU A 230 8.27 -29.17 -4.04
N SER A 231 9.22 -30.10 -4.02
CA SER A 231 8.92 -31.54 -3.87
C SER A 231 8.75 -32.00 -2.42
N GLY A 232 8.90 -31.07 -1.44
CA GLY A 232 8.81 -31.43 -0.03
C GLY A 232 10.12 -31.92 0.61
N LYS A 233 11.21 -32.02 -0.17
CA LYS A 233 12.54 -32.38 0.35
C LYS A 233 13.14 -31.25 1.17
N MET A 234 13.81 -31.59 2.26
CA MET A 234 14.45 -30.64 3.17
C MET A 234 15.95 -30.51 2.89
N TYR A 235 16.45 -29.30 2.91
CA TYR A 235 17.86 -28.95 2.68
C TYR A 235 18.36 -28.05 3.80
N CYS A 236 19.61 -28.27 4.25
CA CYS A 236 20.28 -27.36 5.17
C CYS A 236 21.71 -27.05 4.70
N TRP A 237 22.23 -25.89 5.09
CA TRP A 237 23.59 -25.44 4.80
C TRP A 237 24.09 -24.48 5.88
N GLY A 238 25.36 -24.12 5.83
CA GLY A 238 25.99 -23.31 6.86
C GLY A 238 26.81 -24.17 7.83
N GLU A 239 26.89 -23.75 9.08
CA GLU A 239 27.66 -24.45 10.12
C GLU A 239 26.98 -25.79 10.46
N GLY A 240 27.82 -26.82 10.69
CA GLY A 240 27.37 -28.20 10.98
C GLY A 240 27.90 -28.80 12.28
N ALA A 241 28.81 -28.11 13.01
CA ALA A 241 29.54 -28.65 14.17
C ALA A 241 28.65 -29.17 15.30
N ARG A 242 27.39 -28.69 15.36
CA ARG A 242 26.38 -29.12 16.34
C ARG A 242 25.31 -30.04 15.74
N GLY A 243 25.51 -30.57 14.52
CA GLY A 243 24.57 -31.45 13.84
C GLY A 243 23.34 -30.75 13.25
N GLN A 244 23.27 -29.44 13.30
CA GLN A 244 22.14 -28.62 12.82
C GLN A 244 21.83 -28.78 11.32
N GLY A 245 22.76 -29.34 10.52
CA GLY A 245 22.57 -29.70 9.11
C GLY A 245 21.75 -30.97 8.88
N GLY A 246 21.41 -31.75 9.88
CA GLY A 246 20.56 -32.96 9.78
C GLY A 246 21.19 -34.15 9.03
N ARG A 247 22.52 -34.31 9.10
CA ARG A 247 23.27 -35.37 8.44
C ARG A 247 24.36 -35.87 9.38
N TYR A 248 24.86 -37.11 9.20
CA TYR A 248 25.83 -37.71 10.11
C TYR A 248 27.14 -36.93 10.23
N THR A 249 27.49 -36.11 9.24
CA THR A 249 28.70 -35.28 9.23
C THR A 249 28.49 -33.99 10.02
N LEU A 250 29.50 -33.59 10.79
CA LEU A 250 29.52 -32.30 11.52
C LEU A 250 30.26 -31.21 10.74
N LEU A 251 30.34 -31.33 9.43
CA LEU A 251 31.05 -30.38 8.58
C LEU A 251 30.14 -29.22 8.14
N LYS A 252 30.73 -28.05 8.07
CA LYS A 252 30.09 -26.87 7.42
C LYS A 252 29.82 -27.13 5.95
N SER A 253 28.81 -26.46 5.41
CA SER A 253 28.45 -26.54 4.00
C SER A 253 28.24 -25.16 3.38
N LEU A 254 28.93 -24.92 2.26
CA LEU A 254 28.78 -23.69 1.49
C LEU A 254 27.57 -23.72 0.52
N TYR A 255 26.92 -24.87 0.39
CA TYR A 255 25.79 -25.13 -0.50
C TYR A 255 24.68 -25.87 0.20
N PRO A 256 23.40 -25.78 -0.26
CA PRO A 256 22.34 -26.63 0.21
C PRO A 256 22.64 -28.12 0.09
N HIS A 257 22.49 -28.86 1.17
CA HIS A 257 22.54 -30.33 1.20
C HIS A 257 21.26 -30.90 1.70
N GLU A 258 20.82 -31.97 1.11
CA GLU A 258 19.63 -32.71 1.51
C GLU A 258 19.76 -33.26 2.93
N VAL A 259 18.75 -33.04 3.76
CA VAL A 259 18.61 -33.65 5.07
C VAL A 259 18.33 -35.15 4.91
N ARG A 260 18.80 -35.97 5.85
CA ARG A 260 18.60 -37.45 5.80
C ARG A 260 17.12 -37.81 5.83
N GLU A 261 16.56 -38.17 4.65
CA GLU A 261 15.14 -38.56 4.50
C GLU A 261 14.81 -39.94 5.05
N ASP A 262 15.75 -40.87 5.04
CA ASP A 262 15.63 -42.22 5.61
C ASP A 262 15.21 -42.17 7.09
N GLU A 263 15.62 -41.19 7.84
CA GLU A 263 15.23 -40.99 9.24
C GLU A 263 13.82 -40.39 9.42
N LEU A 264 13.21 -39.92 8.35
CA LEU A 264 11.86 -39.36 8.35
C LEU A 264 10.78 -40.43 8.07
N GLY A 265 11.16 -41.68 7.81
CA GLY A 265 10.21 -42.76 7.49
C GLY A 265 9.43 -42.53 6.21
N GLY A 266 9.96 -41.79 5.23
CA GLY A 266 9.32 -41.48 3.96
C GLY A 266 8.35 -40.27 4.02
N GLU A 267 8.28 -39.56 5.15
CA GLU A 267 7.44 -38.36 5.28
C GLU A 267 8.13 -37.12 4.68
N THR A 268 7.37 -36.28 3.99
CA THR A 268 7.87 -35.05 3.38
C THR A 268 7.65 -33.83 4.29
N GLY A 269 8.51 -32.80 4.15
CA GLY A 269 8.44 -31.61 4.98
C GLY A 269 7.24 -30.71 4.61
N LYS A 270 6.51 -30.27 5.64
CA LYS A 270 5.48 -29.23 5.59
C LYS A 270 5.99 -27.89 6.09
N GLN A 271 6.75 -27.91 7.19
CA GLN A 271 7.33 -26.72 7.82
C GLN A 271 8.71 -27.05 8.34
N ILE A 272 9.69 -26.16 8.13
CA ILE A 272 11.03 -26.27 8.73
C ILE A 272 11.37 -24.96 9.45
N VAL A 273 11.96 -25.05 10.64
CA VAL A 273 12.33 -23.91 11.47
C VAL A 273 13.70 -24.12 12.10
N ALA A 274 14.57 -23.11 11.98
CA ALA A 274 15.94 -23.15 12.44
C ALA A 274 16.11 -22.33 13.73
N GLY A 275 16.58 -22.96 14.80
CA GLY A 275 16.93 -22.31 16.08
C GLY A 275 18.36 -21.79 16.10
N GLU A 276 18.94 -21.64 17.32
CA GLU A 276 20.32 -21.20 17.47
C GLU A 276 21.29 -22.19 16.79
N SER A 277 21.30 -23.42 17.23
CA SER A 277 22.13 -24.51 16.71
C SER A 277 21.37 -25.82 16.59
N PHE A 278 20.08 -25.77 16.40
CA PHE A 278 19.21 -26.92 16.16
C PHE A 278 18.12 -26.56 15.16
N THR A 279 17.52 -27.56 14.58
CA THR A 279 16.47 -27.43 13.58
C THR A 279 15.32 -28.35 13.95
N CYS A 280 14.09 -27.92 13.71
CA CYS A 280 12.91 -28.77 13.79
C CYS A 280 12.09 -28.70 12.50
N ALA A 281 11.39 -29.77 12.16
CA ALA A 281 10.48 -29.84 11.04
C ALA A 281 9.17 -30.50 11.42
N VAL A 282 8.09 -30.06 10.81
CA VAL A 282 6.78 -30.72 10.80
C VAL A 282 6.60 -31.32 9.43
N THR A 283 6.22 -32.58 9.37
CA THR A 283 5.93 -33.28 8.12
C THR A 283 4.48 -33.03 7.67
N VAL A 284 4.14 -33.43 6.45
CA VAL A 284 2.77 -33.33 5.92
C VAL A 284 1.78 -34.15 6.77
N GLN A 285 2.24 -35.25 7.39
CA GLN A 285 1.47 -36.08 8.31
C GLN A 285 1.30 -35.46 9.70
N GLY A 286 2.01 -34.39 10.01
CA GLY A 286 1.96 -33.72 11.30
C GLY A 286 2.94 -34.30 12.35
N SER A 287 3.86 -35.16 11.94
CA SER A 287 4.94 -35.63 12.79
C SER A 287 6.00 -34.53 12.98
N VAL A 288 6.68 -34.50 14.14
CA VAL A 288 7.73 -33.53 14.44
C VAL A 288 9.06 -34.24 14.61
N PHE A 289 10.06 -33.74 13.88
CA PHE A 289 11.44 -34.19 13.98
C PHE A 289 12.34 -33.01 14.32
N CYS A 290 13.29 -33.22 15.23
CA CYS A 290 14.30 -32.20 15.56
C CYS A 290 15.70 -32.80 15.55
N TRP A 291 16.69 -31.95 15.27
CA TRP A 291 18.12 -32.31 15.22
C TRP A 291 19.02 -31.13 15.54
N GLY A 292 20.26 -31.39 15.81
CA GLY A 292 21.25 -30.38 16.21
C GLY A 292 21.66 -30.49 17.66
N ASP A 293 22.04 -29.37 18.26
CA ASP A 293 22.41 -29.27 19.68
C ASP A 293 21.24 -29.67 20.59
N ASN A 294 21.52 -30.56 21.52
CA ASN A 294 20.53 -31.06 22.49
C ASN A 294 20.95 -30.89 23.95
N SER A 295 21.88 -29.97 24.24
CA SER A 295 22.49 -29.80 25.58
C SER A 295 21.48 -29.46 26.67
N VAL A 296 20.32 -28.90 26.36
CA VAL A 296 19.24 -28.57 27.31
C VAL A 296 17.90 -29.21 26.90
N GLY A 297 17.96 -30.33 26.19
CA GLY A 297 16.76 -31.04 25.71
C GLY A 297 16.00 -30.34 24.62
N ARG A 298 16.61 -29.40 23.88
CA ARG A 298 15.94 -28.54 22.88
C ARG A 298 15.40 -29.30 21.65
N THR A 299 15.94 -30.51 21.38
CA THR A 299 15.41 -31.39 20.33
C THR A 299 14.20 -32.22 20.78
N GLY A 300 13.90 -32.30 22.08
CA GLY A 300 12.71 -32.99 22.59
C GLY A 300 12.70 -34.50 22.45
N VAL A 301 13.87 -35.16 22.24
CA VAL A 301 13.97 -36.59 21.90
C VAL A 301 14.05 -37.51 23.13
N GLY A 302 13.84 -36.94 24.33
CA GLY A 302 13.83 -37.72 25.60
C GLY A 302 15.21 -37.90 26.24
N SER A 303 16.23 -37.31 25.64
CA SER A 303 17.60 -37.32 26.19
C SER A 303 18.15 -35.87 26.21
N VAL A 304 19.28 -35.70 26.89
CA VAL A 304 20.06 -34.46 26.94
C VAL A 304 21.46 -34.69 26.36
N ASN A 305 21.60 -35.56 25.39
CA ASN A 305 22.85 -35.77 24.67
C ASN A 305 23.27 -34.50 23.96
N ASN A 306 24.56 -34.27 23.87
CA ASN A 306 25.07 -33.00 23.36
C ASN A 306 24.70 -32.70 21.90
N VAL A 307 24.46 -33.71 21.03
CA VAL A 307 24.18 -33.55 19.61
C VAL A 307 23.24 -34.61 19.07
N SER A 308 22.16 -34.23 18.41
CA SER A 308 21.34 -35.07 17.58
C SER A 308 21.70 -34.81 16.10
N ARG A 309 22.47 -35.69 15.47
CA ARG A 309 23.07 -35.45 14.15
C ARG A 309 22.11 -35.55 12.98
N VAL A 310 21.01 -36.26 13.17
CA VAL A 310 19.99 -36.53 12.13
C VAL A 310 18.60 -36.25 12.66
N PRO A 311 17.59 -36.04 11.80
CA PRO A 311 16.22 -35.88 12.22
C PRO A 311 15.81 -37.01 13.21
N THR A 312 15.35 -36.68 14.39
CA THR A 312 14.88 -37.59 15.40
C THR A 312 13.50 -37.14 15.86
N ARG A 313 12.56 -38.11 15.95
CA ARG A 313 11.15 -37.82 16.31
C ARG A 313 11.06 -37.27 17.74
N VAL A 314 10.31 -36.18 17.90
CA VAL A 314 10.04 -35.55 19.20
C VAL A 314 9.12 -36.46 20.02
N ARG A 315 9.51 -36.74 21.26
CA ARG A 315 8.73 -37.51 22.23
C ARG A 315 7.70 -36.64 22.97
N GLY A 316 6.59 -37.23 23.38
CA GLY A 316 5.49 -36.54 24.08
C GLY A 316 4.48 -35.91 23.14
N LEU A 317 4.62 -36.14 21.82
CA LEU A 317 3.64 -35.79 20.77
C LEU A 317 3.05 -37.03 20.11
N ASP A 318 3.19 -38.20 20.72
CA ASP A 318 2.70 -39.47 20.18
C ASP A 318 1.18 -39.41 19.98
N GLY A 319 0.72 -39.81 18.79
CA GLY A 319 -0.70 -39.77 18.38
C GLY A 319 -1.27 -38.38 18.16
N LYS A 320 -0.46 -37.30 18.22
CA LYS A 320 -0.88 -35.93 17.96
C LYS A 320 -0.43 -35.47 16.58
N VAL A 321 -1.32 -34.81 15.87
CA VAL A 321 -1.03 -34.13 14.61
C VAL A 321 -0.64 -32.69 14.91
N VAL A 322 0.57 -32.31 14.59
CA VAL A 322 1.06 -30.93 14.79
C VAL A 322 0.70 -30.09 13.57
N GLU A 323 0.05 -28.96 13.80
CA GLU A 323 -0.31 -27.99 12.77
C GLU A 323 0.83 -27.05 12.45
N SER A 324 1.49 -26.50 13.47
CA SER A 324 2.63 -25.59 13.34
C SER A 324 3.60 -25.71 14.51
N ILE A 325 4.86 -25.33 14.26
CA ILE A 325 5.93 -25.30 15.25
C ILE A 325 6.65 -23.94 15.20
N ALA A 326 7.12 -23.49 16.36
CA ALA A 326 8.07 -22.39 16.50
C ALA A 326 9.25 -22.82 17.35
N VAL A 327 10.45 -22.34 17.01
CA VAL A 327 11.67 -22.57 17.80
C VAL A 327 12.28 -21.24 18.19
N GLY A 328 12.74 -21.17 19.43
CA GLY A 328 13.52 -20.07 19.94
C GLY A 328 15.03 -20.40 19.96
N GLU A 329 15.79 -19.68 20.81
CA GLU A 329 17.22 -19.95 20.97
C GLU A 329 17.46 -21.40 21.44
N SER A 330 16.74 -21.84 22.46
CA SER A 330 17.00 -23.13 23.12
C SER A 330 15.73 -23.86 23.56
N HIS A 331 14.58 -23.52 23.01
CA HIS A 331 13.28 -24.17 23.25
C HIS A 331 12.44 -24.21 21.98
N ALA A 332 11.43 -25.06 21.99
CA ALA A 332 10.48 -25.16 20.90
C ALA A 332 9.07 -25.31 21.44
N CYS A 333 8.09 -24.87 20.66
CA CYS A 333 6.66 -25.01 20.97
C CYS A 333 5.87 -25.40 19.72
N ALA A 334 4.89 -26.27 19.87
CA ALA A 334 4.04 -26.80 18.82
C ALA A 334 2.56 -26.58 19.13
N VAL A 335 1.77 -26.23 18.11
CA VAL A 335 0.31 -26.18 18.16
C VAL A 335 -0.22 -27.49 17.61
N ILE A 336 -1.09 -28.14 18.37
CA ILE A 336 -1.80 -29.35 17.92
C ILE A 336 -2.96 -28.96 17.02
N ALA A 337 -3.25 -29.76 16.01
CA ALA A 337 -4.34 -29.54 15.08
C ALA A 337 -5.67 -29.27 15.80
N GLY A 338 -6.39 -28.26 15.34
CA GLY A 338 -7.59 -27.74 16.01
C GLY A 338 -7.30 -26.67 17.09
N GLY A 339 -6.01 -26.36 17.38
CA GLY A 339 -5.60 -25.20 18.19
C GLY A 339 -6.01 -25.24 19.68
N GLN A 340 -6.36 -26.41 20.23
CA GLN A 340 -6.79 -26.54 21.63
C GLN A 340 -5.62 -26.82 22.59
N GLU A 341 -4.49 -27.23 22.08
CA GLU A 341 -3.34 -27.60 22.88
C GLU A 341 -2.04 -27.02 22.29
N VAL A 342 -1.16 -26.58 23.18
CA VAL A 342 0.21 -26.17 22.87
C VAL A 342 1.15 -27.02 23.70
N TYR A 343 2.20 -27.53 23.10
CA TYR A 343 3.27 -28.30 23.76
C TYR A 343 4.60 -27.59 23.59
N CYS A 344 5.37 -27.46 24.66
CA CYS A 344 6.69 -26.84 24.65
C CYS A 344 7.75 -27.76 25.30
N TRP A 345 8.99 -27.62 24.84
CA TRP A 345 10.15 -28.35 25.36
C TRP A 345 11.46 -27.57 25.21
N GLY A 346 12.53 -28.05 25.81
CA GLY A 346 13.84 -27.43 25.84
C GLY A 346 14.07 -26.61 27.09
N ARG A 347 14.86 -25.54 27.01
CA ARG A 347 15.23 -24.64 28.10
C ARG A 347 14.04 -23.94 28.73
N ASN A 348 14.08 -23.78 30.08
CA ASN A 348 12.99 -23.15 30.81
C ASN A 348 13.46 -22.31 32.02
N ASN A 349 14.67 -21.80 32.01
CA ASN A 349 15.23 -21.04 33.13
C ASN A 349 14.60 -19.64 33.30
N LYS A 350 13.82 -19.19 32.31
CA LYS A 350 13.08 -17.95 32.31
C LYS A 350 11.54 -18.15 32.26
N GLY A 351 11.06 -19.38 32.38
CA GLY A 351 9.65 -19.72 32.26
C GLY A 351 9.14 -19.81 30.84
N GLN A 352 10.01 -19.87 29.82
CA GLN A 352 9.67 -19.83 28.41
C GLN A 352 8.84 -21.02 27.91
N LEU A 353 8.71 -22.09 28.69
CA LEU A 353 7.80 -23.20 28.38
C LEU A 353 6.36 -22.99 28.83
N GLY A 354 6.08 -21.94 29.62
CA GLY A 354 4.71 -21.57 30.01
C GLY A 354 4.01 -22.55 30.93
N ASN A 355 4.75 -23.45 31.60
CA ASN A 355 4.22 -24.55 32.44
C ASN A 355 4.21 -24.21 33.91
N ALA A 356 4.24 -22.95 34.29
CA ALA A 356 4.30 -22.43 35.66
C ALA A 356 5.49 -22.96 36.50
N ALA A 357 6.55 -23.48 35.83
CA ALA A 357 7.72 -24.04 36.43
C ALA A 357 8.99 -23.51 35.74
N PHE A 358 10.14 -23.81 36.36
CA PHE A 358 11.48 -23.57 35.81
C PHE A 358 12.21 -24.91 35.61
N GLY A 359 13.32 -24.89 34.88
CA GLY A 359 14.10 -26.08 34.52
C GLY A 359 13.68 -26.65 33.16
N TYR A 360 14.64 -27.21 32.44
CA TYR A 360 14.44 -27.72 31.09
C TYR A 360 13.48 -28.93 31.03
N ARG A 361 12.92 -29.17 29.84
CA ARG A 361 12.16 -30.38 29.48
C ARG A 361 12.75 -30.98 28.22
N ASN A 362 13.12 -32.23 28.27
CA ASN A 362 13.70 -32.98 27.15
C ASN A 362 12.65 -33.77 26.35
N ILE A 363 11.37 -33.63 26.68
CA ILE A 363 10.21 -34.12 25.97
C ILE A 363 9.17 -33.02 25.86
N ALA A 364 8.33 -33.05 24.83
CA ALA A 364 7.23 -32.10 24.66
C ALA A 364 6.26 -32.21 25.85
N SER A 365 5.95 -31.08 26.46
CA SER A 365 5.07 -31.00 27.63
C SER A 365 3.98 -29.98 27.37
N ARG A 366 2.74 -30.32 27.72
CA ARG A 366 1.57 -29.44 27.49
C ARG A 366 1.69 -28.14 28.31
N VAL A 367 1.38 -27.02 27.69
CA VAL A 367 1.25 -25.72 28.36
C VAL A 367 -0.11 -25.67 29.06
N PRO A 368 -0.17 -25.54 30.41
CA PRO A 368 -1.44 -25.44 31.12
C PRO A 368 -1.97 -24.00 31.06
N PHE A 369 -2.73 -23.64 30.07
CA PHE A 369 -3.44 -22.37 30.10
C PHE A 369 -4.89 -22.57 30.58
N GLY A 370 -5.38 -21.64 31.39
CA GLY A 370 -6.71 -21.71 32.01
C GLY A 370 -7.82 -21.73 30.95
N SER A 371 -8.92 -22.36 31.27
CA SER A 371 -10.11 -22.45 30.39
C SER A 371 -10.64 -21.09 29.93
N SER A 372 -10.35 -20.01 30.66
CA SER A 372 -10.71 -18.64 30.30
C SER A 372 -10.01 -18.11 29.04
N ILE A 373 -8.79 -18.57 28.72
CA ILE A 373 -8.03 -18.11 27.56
C ILE A 373 -8.70 -18.57 26.25
N LEU A 374 -9.18 -19.80 26.18
CA LEU A 374 -9.88 -20.37 25.03
C LEU A 374 -11.40 -20.33 25.14
N SER A 375 -11.94 -19.57 26.13
CA SER A 375 -13.40 -19.42 26.29
C SER A 375 -14.04 -18.81 25.03
N GLY A 376 -15.31 -19.17 24.77
CA GLY A 376 -16.03 -18.70 23.59
C GLY A 376 -15.59 -19.33 22.27
N GLY A 377 -15.03 -20.56 22.29
CA GLY A 377 -14.61 -21.28 21.08
C GLY A 377 -13.32 -20.79 20.43
N LYS A 378 -12.51 -20.01 21.17
CA LYS A 378 -11.22 -19.54 20.69
C LYS A 378 -10.25 -20.71 20.56
N THR A 379 -9.37 -20.62 19.56
CA THR A 379 -8.30 -21.56 19.30
C THR A 379 -6.96 -20.82 19.18
N VAL A 380 -5.85 -21.54 19.41
CA VAL A 380 -4.51 -21.03 19.13
C VAL A 380 -4.24 -21.18 17.64
N LYS A 381 -4.09 -20.05 16.94
CA LYS A 381 -3.75 -20.02 15.51
C LYS A 381 -2.28 -20.36 15.28
N LYS A 382 -1.40 -19.74 16.05
CA LYS A 382 0.04 -19.86 15.85
C LYS A 382 0.80 -19.57 17.15
N VAL A 383 1.93 -20.23 17.34
CA VAL A 383 2.92 -19.89 18.36
C VAL A 383 4.15 -19.25 17.73
N TYR A 384 4.83 -18.43 18.50
CA TYR A 384 6.07 -17.76 18.13
C TYR A 384 7.06 -17.88 19.29
N ALA A 385 8.32 -18.06 19.00
CA ALA A 385 9.36 -18.24 20.01
C ALA A 385 10.58 -17.35 19.69
N GLY A 386 11.01 -16.59 20.67
CA GLY A 386 12.23 -15.79 20.63
C GLY A 386 13.31 -16.44 21.49
N LYS A 387 14.27 -15.65 22.00
CA LYS A 387 15.36 -16.17 22.81
C LYS A 387 14.87 -16.89 24.07
N PHE A 388 14.13 -16.19 24.91
CA PHE A 388 13.61 -16.67 26.19
C PHE A 388 12.13 -16.35 26.37
N THR A 389 11.43 -15.97 25.31
CA THR A 389 10.04 -15.55 25.33
C THR A 389 9.27 -16.37 24.31
N THR A 390 8.05 -16.74 24.66
CA THR A 390 7.11 -17.42 23.77
C THR A 390 5.81 -16.63 23.73
N CYS A 391 5.19 -16.53 22.58
CA CYS A 391 3.88 -15.94 22.42
C CYS A 391 2.96 -16.84 21.59
N MET A 392 1.64 -16.71 21.80
CA MET A 392 0.61 -17.32 20.97
C MET A 392 -0.39 -16.25 20.53
N VAL A 393 -0.91 -16.43 19.31
CA VAL A 393 -2.00 -15.64 18.75
C VAL A 393 -3.23 -16.53 18.66
N LEU A 394 -4.34 -16.05 19.18
CA LEU A 394 -5.62 -16.77 19.16
C LEU A 394 -6.41 -16.45 17.85
N SER A 395 -7.41 -17.26 17.57
CA SER A 395 -8.38 -17.00 16.49
C SER A 395 -9.11 -15.66 16.63
N SER A 396 -9.20 -15.13 17.86
CA SER A 396 -9.70 -13.78 18.19
C SER A 396 -8.67 -12.66 17.96
N ASN A 397 -7.45 -12.99 17.49
CA ASN A 397 -6.29 -12.09 17.37
C ASN A 397 -5.74 -11.55 18.71
N GLU A 398 -6.19 -12.06 19.83
CA GLU A 398 -5.57 -11.80 21.12
C GLU A 398 -4.18 -12.45 21.18
N ILE A 399 -3.22 -11.72 21.79
CA ILE A 399 -1.84 -12.16 21.95
C ILE A 399 -1.59 -12.46 23.43
N TYR A 400 -1.03 -13.62 23.70
CA TYR A 400 -0.57 -14.01 25.03
C TYR A 400 0.91 -14.38 24.96
N CYS A 401 1.71 -13.87 25.89
CA CYS A 401 3.14 -14.12 25.95
C CYS A 401 3.56 -14.60 27.33
N TRP A 402 4.69 -15.34 27.39
CA TRP A 402 5.31 -15.81 28.63
C TRP A 402 6.82 -15.97 28.46
N GLY A 403 7.54 -16.08 29.58
CA GLY A 403 9.00 -16.18 29.63
C GLY A 403 9.65 -14.90 30.15
N ASP A 404 10.76 -14.48 29.55
CA ASP A 404 11.49 -13.29 29.96
C ASP A 404 10.77 -11.99 29.61
N ASN A 405 10.73 -11.05 30.57
CA ASN A 405 10.19 -9.69 30.39
C ASN A 405 11.19 -8.60 30.77
N SER A 406 12.45 -8.92 30.93
CA SER A 406 13.48 -7.98 31.41
C SER A 406 13.70 -6.77 30.48
N LYS A 407 13.22 -6.85 29.23
CA LYS A 407 13.27 -5.78 28.23
C LYS A 407 11.88 -5.25 27.83
N GLY A 408 10.81 -5.69 28.52
CA GLY A 408 9.45 -5.29 28.19
C GLY A 408 8.82 -6.12 27.06
N GLN A 409 9.31 -7.32 26.80
CA GLN A 409 8.85 -8.20 25.73
C GLN A 409 7.37 -8.57 25.85
N MET A 410 6.79 -8.50 27.05
CA MET A 410 5.35 -8.75 27.26
C MET A 410 4.44 -7.61 26.82
N GLY A 411 4.98 -6.43 26.47
CA GLY A 411 4.18 -5.30 26.00
C GLY A 411 3.15 -4.76 27.01
N ASN A 412 3.27 -5.11 28.28
CA ASN A 412 2.34 -4.77 29.34
C ASN A 412 2.68 -3.47 30.11
N GLY A 413 3.70 -2.75 29.67
CA GLY A 413 4.20 -1.54 30.29
C GLY A 413 5.21 -1.76 31.42
N SER A 414 5.60 -3.02 31.68
CA SER A 414 6.53 -3.43 32.75
C SER A 414 7.77 -4.10 32.16
N THR A 415 8.88 -4.08 32.92
CA THR A 415 10.08 -4.88 32.69
C THR A 415 10.32 -5.88 33.83
N THR A 416 9.31 -6.13 34.67
CA THR A 416 9.47 -6.98 35.84
C THR A 416 9.48 -8.46 35.48
N GLY A 417 10.57 -9.13 35.79
CA GLY A 417 10.68 -10.55 36.11
C GLY A 417 10.47 -11.51 34.92
N PHE A 418 10.28 -12.73 35.30
CA PHE A 418 9.96 -13.85 34.42
C PHE A 418 8.52 -14.25 34.65
N LEU A 419 7.77 -14.46 33.59
CA LEU A 419 6.36 -14.84 33.61
C LEU A 419 6.25 -16.30 33.11
N PRO A 420 6.20 -17.29 34.01
CA PRO A 420 6.21 -18.70 33.62
C PRO A 420 4.85 -19.23 33.13
N ALA A 421 3.86 -18.38 32.98
CA ALA A 421 2.52 -18.70 32.49
C ALA A 421 2.04 -17.63 31.49
N PRO A 422 1.16 -17.97 30.53
CA PRO A 422 0.66 -17.04 29.53
C PRO A 422 -0.03 -15.80 30.14
N VAL A 423 0.42 -14.60 29.73
CA VAL A 423 -0.13 -13.29 30.11
C VAL A 423 -0.56 -12.55 28.85
N LYS A 424 -1.74 -11.93 28.89
CA LYS A 424 -2.28 -11.15 27.78
C LYS A 424 -1.45 -9.90 27.53
N VAL A 425 -1.07 -9.70 26.27
CA VAL A 425 -0.40 -8.47 25.79
C VAL A 425 -1.43 -7.36 25.70
N ASN A 426 -1.09 -6.19 26.21
CA ASN A 426 -1.97 -5.02 26.10
C ASN A 426 -1.69 -4.29 24.76
N VAL A 427 -2.29 -4.77 23.69
CA VAL A 427 -2.17 -4.17 22.36
C VAL A 427 -3.15 -3.01 22.18
N PRO A 428 -2.75 -1.91 21.52
CA PRO A 428 -3.61 -0.73 21.34
C PRO A 428 -4.66 -0.89 20.23
N PHE A 429 -4.90 -2.13 19.77
CA PHE A 429 -5.84 -2.40 18.70
C PHE A 429 -6.85 -3.48 19.12
N THR A 430 -8.11 -3.26 18.77
CA THR A 430 -9.23 -4.21 18.88
C THR A 430 -9.80 -4.43 17.48
N GLY A 431 -10.40 -5.59 17.23
CA GLY A 431 -11.14 -5.85 15.99
C GLY A 431 -10.57 -6.96 15.10
N SER A 432 -11.32 -7.27 14.03
CA SER A 432 -11.03 -8.32 13.07
C SER A 432 -9.86 -7.95 12.18
N GLY A 433 -8.89 -8.81 12.12
CA GLY A 433 -7.74 -8.69 11.21
C GLY A 433 -6.69 -9.71 11.65
N GLU A 434 -6.20 -10.52 10.73
CA GLU A 434 -5.17 -11.49 11.04
C GLU A 434 -3.89 -10.77 11.51
N THR A 435 -3.33 -11.21 12.62
CA THR A 435 -2.09 -10.66 13.16
C THR A 435 -0.98 -11.67 12.94
N SER A 436 0.06 -11.29 12.19
CA SER A 436 1.32 -12.01 12.12
C SER A 436 2.34 -11.37 13.06
N MET A 437 3.24 -12.18 13.60
CA MET A 437 4.27 -11.72 14.52
C MET A 437 5.66 -12.10 14.04
N HIS A 438 6.61 -11.25 14.37
CA HIS A 438 8.04 -11.55 14.37
C HIS A 438 8.53 -11.51 15.82
N MET A 439 9.21 -12.58 16.24
CA MET A 439 9.84 -12.64 17.55
C MET A 439 11.33 -12.88 17.40
N SER A 440 12.09 -12.22 18.21
CA SER A 440 13.54 -12.30 18.18
C SER A 440 14.15 -12.35 19.58
N ASP A 441 15.38 -11.86 19.72
CA ASP A 441 16.17 -11.93 20.95
C ASP A 441 15.39 -11.38 22.16
N GLU A 442 15.10 -10.10 22.12
CA GLU A 442 14.52 -9.36 23.26
C GLU A 442 13.43 -8.39 22.80
N TYR A 443 12.92 -8.54 21.57
CA TYR A 443 11.87 -7.68 21.02
C TYR A 443 10.89 -8.46 20.15
N LEU A 444 9.73 -7.86 19.96
CA LEU A 444 8.63 -8.41 19.20
C LEU A 444 8.05 -7.36 18.26
N CYS A 445 7.55 -7.83 17.14
CA CYS A 445 6.73 -7.03 16.23
C CYS A 445 5.46 -7.78 15.86
N ALA A 446 4.35 -7.07 15.75
CA ALA A 446 3.05 -7.58 15.31
C ALA A 446 2.54 -6.74 14.14
N LEU A 447 2.24 -7.40 13.04
CA LEU A 447 1.70 -6.81 11.82
C LEU A 447 0.24 -7.22 11.65
N ARG A 448 -0.62 -6.24 11.46
CA ARG A 448 -2.04 -6.42 11.16
C ARG A 448 -2.30 -6.48 9.66
N THR A 449 -3.42 -7.06 9.25
CA THR A 449 -3.83 -7.15 7.83
C THR A 449 -4.05 -5.79 7.16
N ASN A 450 -4.29 -4.72 7.95
CA ASN A 450 -4.38 -3.35 7.44
C ASN A 450 -3.02 -2.68 7.20
N GLY A 451 -1.91 -3.41 7.40
CA GLY A 451 -0.55 -2.90 7.21
C GLY A 451 0.03 -2.13 8.40
N GLU A 452 -0.67 -2.02 9.52
CA GLU A 452 -0.14 -1.43 10.76
C GLU A 452 0.87 -2.38 11.41
N LEU A 453 2.07 -1.90 11.65
CA LEU A 453 3.14 -2.61 12.32
C LEU A 453 3.41 -2.01 13.70
N TYR A 454 3.34 -2.84 14.72
CA TYR A 454 3.67 -2.47 16.10
C TYR A 454 4.87 -3.27 16.59
N CYS A 455 5.87 -2.59 17.18
CA CYS A 455 7.03 -3.26 17.76
C CYS A 455 7.27 -2.82 19.21
N TRP A 456 7.83 -3.72 20.03
CA TRP A 456 8.15 -3.45 21.45
C TRP A 456 9.26 -4.39 21.94
N GLY A 457 9.81 -4.08 23.11
CA GLY A 457 10.96 -4.79 23.71
C GLY A 457 12.24 -3.94 23.65
N SER A 458 13.39 -4.59 23.59
CA SER A 458 14.70 -3.94 23.47
C SER A 458 14.84 -3.18 22.16
N ASN A 459 15.38 -1.95 22.23
CA ASN A 459 15.66 -1.14 21.06
C ASN A 459 17.17 -0.95 20.77
N ASP A 460 17.99 -1.87 21.21
CA ASP A 460 19.41 -1.86 20.89
C ASP A 460 19.61 -1.91 19.37
N SER A 461 20.52 -1.10 18.85
CA SER A 461 20.77 -0.94 17.40
C SER A 461 19.56 -0.47 16.56
N GLY A 462 18.51 0.07 17.20
CA GLY A 462 17.32 0.56 16.49
C GLY A 462 16.39 -0.54 15.96
N ARG A 463 16.42 -1.74 16.55
CA ARG A 463 15.65 -2.92 16.08
C ARG A 463 14.13 -2.78 16.14
N ILE A 464 13.61 -1.81 16.93
CA ILE A 464 12.19 -1.44 16.94
C ILE A 464 11.78 -0.73 15.63
N GLY A 465 12.67 0.08 15.04
CA GLY A 465 12.36 0.77 13.77
C GLY A 465 11.64 2.11 13.92
N ASN A 466 11.53 2.64 15.15
CA ASN A 466 10.78 3.87 15.50
C ASN A 466 11.61 5.16 15.41
N GLY A 467 12.78 5.12 14.79
CA GLY A 467 13.69 6.28 14.67
C GLY A 467 14.56 6.52 15.89
N GLN A 468 14.47 5.71 16.95
CA GLN A 468 15.26 5.79 18.17
C GLN A 468 16.25 4.63 18.27
N VAL A 469 17.26 4.77 19.13
CA VAL A 469 18.22 3.71 19.47
C VAL A 469 18.39 3.67 20.98
N GLY A 470 18.46 2.46 21.53
CA GLY A 470 18.60 2.25 22.97
C GLY A 470 17.28 2.34 23.73
N GLY A 471 17.33 1.95 24.99
CA GLY A 471 16.16 1.87 25.86
C GLY A 471 15.27 0.65 25.56
N ASN A 472 14.28 0.46 26.41
CA ASN A 472 13.27 -0.58 26.27
C ASN A 472 11.91 0.06 25.94
N VAL A 473 11.26 -0.44 24.91
CA VAL A 473 9.89 -0.06 24.53
C VAL A 473 8.93 -1.05 25.17
N THR A 474 8.33 -0.67 26.29
CA THR A 474 7.55 -1.60 27.15
C THR A 474 6.09 -1.76 26.70
N ARG A 475 5.64 -1.00 25.69
CA ARG A 475 4.30 -1.09 25.11
C ARG A 475 4.40 -1.16 23.58
N PRO A 476 3.49 -1.88 22.91
CA PRO A 476 3.42 -1.88 21.44
C PRO A 476 3.38 -0.43 20.88
N THR A 477 4.37 -0.10 20.06
CA THR A 477 4.53 1.21 19.43
C THR A 477 4.37 1.08 17.93
N LEU A 478 3.54 1.92 17.33
CA LEU A 478 3.30 1.94 15.88
C LEU A 478 4.59 2.35 15.15
N ILE A 479 4.96 1.57 14.16
CA ILE A 479 6.10 1.84 13.28
C ILE A 479 5.58 2.45 11.98
N ALA A 480 6.05 3.65 11.67
CA ALA A 480 5.73 4.27 10.40
C ALA A 480 6.27 3.40 9.25
N PRO A 481 5.46 3.11 8.24
CA PRO A 481 5.98 2.48 7.03
C PRO A 481 7.05 3.39 6.43
N PRO A 482 8.05 2.82 5.73
CA PRO A 482 9.03 3.65 5.06
C PRO A 482 8.32 4.55 4.07
N GLY A 483 8.33 5.83 4.34
CA GLY A 483 7.83 6.84 3.43
C GLY A 483 8.75 6.95 2.25
N GLY A 484 8.20 6.90 1.07
CA GLY A 484 8.93 7.31 -0.11
C GLY A 484 9.22 8.80 0.00
N THR A 485 10.47 9.12 0.23
CA THR A 485 10.94 10.48 0.08
C THR A 485 11.30 10.70 -1.37
N ILE A 486 10.70 11.72 -1.98
CA ILE A 486 11.09 12.19 -3.30
C ILE A 486 12.18 13.24 -3.10
N GLU A 487 13.42 12.89 -3.41
CA GLU A 487 14.55 13.83 -3.30
C GLU A 487 14.42 14.96 -4.34
N SER A 488 15.01 16.14 -4.06
CA SER A 488 14.96 17.26 -4.98
C SER A 488 15.54 16.90 -6.36
N ALA A 489 14.91 17.40 -7.44
CA ALA A 489 15.27 17.18 -8.84
C ALA A 489 15.34 15.70 -9.29
N SER A 490 14.78 14.77 -8.50
CA SER A 490 14.89 13.34 -8.76
C SER A 490 13.73 12.78 -9.59
N MET A 491 12.60 13.46 -9.62
CA MET A 491 11.40 13.03 -10.34
C MET A 491 11.22 13.89 -11.59
N LYS A 492 11.29 13.26 -12.77
CA LYS A 492 10.99 13.91 -14.05
C LYS A 492 9.54 13.67 -14.41
N LEU A 493 8.79 14.75 -14.58
CA LEU A 493 7.34 14.77 -14.76
C LEU A 493 6.97 15.49 -16.06
N ARG A 494 5.78 15.18 -16.60
CA ARG A 494 5.13 15.92 -17.67
C ARG A 494 3.63 15.99 -17.45
N VAL A 495 2.98 16.96 -18.06
CA VAL A 495 1.52 17.06 -18.11
C VAL A 495 1.02 16.37 -19.36
N GLU A 496 -0.07 15.63 -19.23
CA GLU A 496 -0.81 15.03 -20.34
C GLU A 496 -2.27 15.43 -20.26
N TYR A 497 -2.90 15.54 -21.42
CA TYR A 497 -4.34 15.82 -21.54
C TYR A 497 -4.99 14.87 -22.53
N ALA A 498 -6.28 14.64 -22.36
CA ALA A 498 -7.08 13.84 -23.29
C ALA A 498 -8.51 14.37 -23.37
N LYS A 499 -9.16 14.25 -24.53
CA LYS A 499 -10.59 14.50 -24.65
C LYS A 499 -11.36 13.40 -23.92
N LYS A 500 -12.27 13.79 -23.03
CA LYS A 500 -13.05 12.82 -22.25
C LYS A 500 -14.02 12.02 -23.13
N GLY A 501 -14.58 12.65 -24.18
CA GLY A 501 -15.49 12.01 -25.12
C GLY A 501 -16.71 11.40 -24.44
N SER A 502 -17.02 10.14 -24.74
CA SER A 502 -18.09 9.36 -24.10
C SER A 502 -17.69 8.68 -22.79
N ALA A 503 -16.45 8.84 -22.33
CA ALA A 503 -16.01 8.25 -21.06
C ALA A 503 -16.79 8.85 -19.88
N ALA A 504 -17.31 8.00 -19.00
CA ALA A 504 -18.05 8.45 -17.82
C ALA A 504 -17.17 9.26 -16.85
N THR A 505 -15.91 8.88 -16.72
CA THR A 505 -14.91 9.52 -15.86
C THR A 505 -13.58 9.66 -16.59
N CYS A 506 -12.72 10.55 -16.12
CA CYS A 506 -11.37 10.68 -16.67
C CYS A 506 -10.51 9.42 -16.49
N SER A 507 -10.79 8.61 -15.49
CA SER A 507 -10.12 7.31 -15.29
C SER A 507 -10.47 6.28 -16.36
N ALA A 508 -11.59 6.45 -17.06
CA ALA A 508 -12.05 5.57 -18.14
C ALA A 508 -11.54 5.98 -19.53
N VAL A 509 -10.79 7.07 -19.64
CA VAL A 509 -10.18 7.51 -20.90
C VAL A 509 -9.09 6.52 -21.31
N SER A 510 -9.11 6.09 -22.57
CA SER A 510 -8.14 5.11 -23.09
C SER A 510 -6.69 5.61 -22.94
N SER A 511 -5.77 4.70 -22.61
CA SER A 511 -4.34 5.03 -22.49
C SER A 511 -3.73 5.60 -23.77
N SER A 512 -4.29 5.28 -24.94
CA SER A 512 -3.86 5.78 -26.25
C SER A 512 -4.25 7.23 -26.52
N ASP A 513 -5.22 7.78 -25.80
CA ASP A 513 -5.82 9.09 -26.09
C ASP A 513 -5.10 10.24 -25.38
N TRP A 514 -4.19 9.91 -24.45
CA TRP A 514 -3.43 10.90 -23.72
C TRP A 514 -2.30 11.50 -24.55
N GLN A 515 -2.28 12.82 -24.60
CA GLN A 515 -1.29 13.61 -25.35
C GLN A 515 -0.47 14.48 -24.41
N ALA A 516 0.83 14.59 -24.67
CA ALA A 516 1.69 15.46 -23.88
C ALA A 516 1.38 16.93 -24.10
N VAL A 517 1.37 17.72 -23.03
CA VAL A 517 1.32 19.19 -23.10
C VAL A 517 2.72 19.68 -23.46
N THR A 518 2.81 20.40 -24.58
CA THR A 518 4.04 21.01 -25.08
C THR A 518 3.76 22.46 -25.46
N GLY A 519 4.74 23.21 -25.90
CA GLY A 519 4.52 24.56 -26.44
C GLY A 519 3.72 24.60 -27.75
N ALA A 520 3.60 23.46 -28.45
CA ALA A 520 2.93 23.35 -29.75
C ALA A 520 1.62 22.58 -29.74
N SER A 521 1.22 21.94 -28.63
CA SER A 521 0.00 21.14 -28.52
C SER A 521 -1.25 22.05 -28.44
N LYS A 522 -2.44 21.51 -28.71
CA LYS A 522 -3.71 22.22 -28.60
C LYS A 522 -4.00 22.74 -27.20
N LEU A 523 -3.67 21.97 -26.16
CA LEU A 523 -3.47 22.46 -24.79
C LEU A 523 -1.97 22.65 -24.63
N ALA A 524 -1.52 23.87 -24.46
CA ALA A 524 -0.10 24.21 -24.43
C ALA A 524 0.30 24.93 -23.14
N TYR A 525 1.61 25.02 -22.86
CA TYR A 525 2.09 25.90 -21.82
C TYR A 525 1.95 27.37 -22.25
N SER A 526 1.45 28.20 -21.32
CA SER A 526 1.27 29.65 -21.58
C SER A 526 2.61 30.38 -21.67
N ALA A 527 2.68 31.36 -22.55
CA ALA A 527 3.81 32.27 -22.65
C ALA A 527 3.70 33.51 -21.74
N SER A 528 2.55 33.75 -21.11
CA SER A 528 2.28 34.87 -20.24
C SER A 528 2.48 34.54 -18.75
N GLY A 529 2.83 35.54 -17.93
CA GLY A 529 3.00 35.41 -16.48
C GLY A 529 4.45 35.29 -15.99
N PRO A 530 4.72 34.91 -14.73
CA PRO A 530 6.04 34.80 -14.11
C PRO A 530 6.97 33.83 -14.84
N ALA A 531 8.28 33.93 -14.60
CA ALA A 531 9.29 33.06 -15.23
C ALA A 531 9.11 31.58 -14.87
N ASP A 532 9.49 30.69 -15.79
CA ASP A 532 9.56 29.25 -15.54
C ASP A 532 10.50 28.95 -14.38
N GLY A 533 10.11 28.04 -13.49
CA GLY A 533 10.88 27.68 -12.30
C GLY A 533 10.73 28.67 -11.13
N ALA A 534 9.92 29.72 -11.24
CA ALA A 534 9.66 30.62 -10.12
C ALA A 534 9.08 29.83 -8.91
N ASN A 535 9.62 30.09 -7.73
CA ASN A 535 9.11 29.46 -6.50
C ASN A 535 7.70 29.94 -6.21
N ILE A 536 6.77 29.04 -6.08
CA ILE A 536 5.43 29.36 -5.61
C ILE A 536 5.45 29.50 -4.10
N ASN A 537 4.82 30.57 -3.58
CA ASN A 537 4.68 30.76 -2.14
C ASN A 537 3.61 29.79 -1.60
N SER A 538 3.92 29.14 -0.48
CA SER A 538 2.89 28.52 0.35
C SER A 538 2.11 29.65 1.02
N ASN A 539 0.92 29.95 0.54
CA ASN A 539 -0.01 30.74 1.34
C ASN A 539 -0.53 29.85 2.47
N SER A 540 -0.38 30.31 3.71
CA SER A 540 -0.93 29.66 4.91
C SER A 540 -2.45 29.52 4.89
N THR A 541 -3.10 30.07 3.86
CA THR A 541 -4.54 30.00 3.58
C THR A 541 -4.87 29.14 2.37
N ASP A 542 -3.91 28.37 1.82
CA ASP A 542 -4.18 27.44 0.72
C ASP A 542 -5.02 26.26 1.29
N PRO A 543 -6.35 26.27 1.13
CA PRO A 543 -7.24 25.26 1.75
C PRO A 543 -7.15 23.88 1.08
N GLU A 544 -6.17 23.67 0.22
CA GLU A 544 -6.16 22.62 -0.80
C GLU A 544 -5.30 21.42 -0.49
N LEU A 545 -4.70 21.43 0.68
CA LEU A 545 -4.04 20.20 1.10
C LEU A 545 -5.11 19.14 1.36
N PRO A 546 -4.99 17.96 0.73
CA PRO A 546 -5.82 16.85 1.11
C PRO A 546 -5.70 16.67 2.62
N ALA A 547 -6.82 16.55 3.29
CA ALA A 547 -6.83 16.40 4.73
C ALA A 547 -6.05 15.13 5.11
N GLY A 548 -5.17 15.27 6.10
CA GLY A 548 -4.18 14.24 6.46
C GLY A 548 -2.80 14.44 5.83
N ALA A 549 -2.62 15.39 4.93
CA ALA A 549 -1.29 15.82 4.53
C ALA A 549 -0.60 16.53 5.70
N THR A 550 0.62 16.12 6.02
CA THR A 550 1.39 16.68 7.13
C THR A 550 1.91 18.10 6.83
N ALA A 551 2.12 18.43 5.56
CA ALA A 551 2.46 19.76 5.07
C ALA A 551 2.34 19.85 3.53
N SER A 552 2.13 21.07 2.98
CA SER A 552 2.43 21.35 1.57
C SER A 552 3.91 21.63 1.37
N ARG A 553 4.43 21.14 0.24
CA ARG A 553 5.78 21.52 -0.22
C ARG A 553 5.64 22.23 -1.55
N PRO A 554 5.58 23.56 -1.55
CA PRO A 554 5.56 24.34 -2.78
C PRO A 554 6.75 23.94 -3.65
N GLN A 555 6.51 23.65 -4.92
CA GLN A 555 7.55 23.28 -5.85
C GLN A 555 7.89 24.49 -6.74
N SER A 556 7.34 24.52 -7.94
CA SER A 556 7.64 25.62 -8.86
C SER A 556 6.48 25.90 -9.81
N LEU A 557 6.45 27.10 -10.36
CA LEU A 557 5.65 27.43 -11.53
C LEU A 557 6.29 26.77 -12.76
N VAL A 558 5.49 26.06 -13.54
CA VAL A 558 5.91 25.37 -14.76
C VAL A 558 5.39 26.12 -15.97
N ARG A 559 6.31 26.66 -16.77
CA ARG A 559 6.06 27.31 -18.07
C ARG A 559 7.10 26.80 -19.06
N LYS A 560 6.78 25.81 -19.83
CA LYS A 560 7.72 25.22 -20.77
C LYS A 560 7.46 25.69 -22.20
N SER A 561 8.41 26.41 -22.77
CA SER A 561 8.40 26.80 -24.18
C SER A 561 9.01 25.73 -25.11
N GLY A 562 9.65 24.71 -24.54
CA GLY A 562 10.37 23.66 -25.30
C GLY A 562 9.48 22.50 -25.72
N ALA A 563 10.03 21.68 -26.62
CA ALA A 563 9.33 20.52 -27.19
C ALA A 563 9.13 19.37 -26.18
N ASP A 564 9.95 19.28 -25.13
CA ASP A 564 9.91 18.14 -24.19
C ASP A 564 8.85 18.27 -23.08
N GLY A 565 8.41 19.49 -22.76
CA GLY A 565 7.33 19.73 -21.82
C GLY A 565 7.54 19.18 -20.39
N THR A 566 8.76 18.79 -20.03
CA THR A 566 9.05 18.12 -18.75
C THR A 566 9.48 19.07 -17.65
N PHE A 567 9.21 18.69 -16.41
CA PHE A 567 9.60 19.45 -15.20
C PHE A 567 10.01 18.50 -14.07
N THR A 568 10.63 19.03 -13.03
CA THR A 568 11.10 18.26 -11.87
C THR A 568 10.59 18.86 -10.56
N ASN A 569 10.74 18.13 -9.47
CA ASN A 569 10.49 18.65 -8.13
C ASN A 569 11.67 19.53 -7.68
N ALA A 570 11.39 20.80 -7.33
CA ALA A 570 12.41 21.74 -6.85
C ALA A 570 12.86 21.43 -5.42
N GLN A 571 11.95 20.93 -4.59
CA GLN A 571 12.19 20.61 -3.18
C GLN A 571 11.92 19.12 -2.92
N LYS A 572 12.57 18.62 -1.88
CA LYS A 572 12.31 17.30 -1.32
C LYS A 572 10.87 17.20 -0.81
N ILE A 573 10.19 16.10 -1.12
CA ILE A 573 8.83 15.79 -0.65
C ILE A 573 8.93 14.55 0.23
N SER A 574 8.69 14.70 1.52
CA SER A 574 8.70 13.59 2.47
C SER A 574 7.39 12.82 2.44
N ALA A 575 7.38 11.62 3.00
CA ALA A 575 6.15 10.84 3.12
C ALA A 575 5.05 11.61 3.86
N GLY A 576 3.84 11.58 3.31
CA GLY A 576 2.70 12.32 3.84
C GLY A 576 2.67 13.80 3.45
N GLU A 577 3.74 14.35 2.89
CA GLU A 577 3.75 15.70 2.33
C GLU A 577 3.20 15.69 0.89
N VAL A 578 2.63 16.79 0.46
CA VAL A 578 2.12 17.00 -0.89
C VAL A 578 3.01 18.00 -1.60
N GLY A 579 3.69 17.58 -2.67
CA GLY A 579 4.37 18.48 -3.58
C GLY A 579 3.34 19.22 -4.44
N VAL A 580 3.41 20.54 -4.50
CA VAL A 580 2.45 21.38 -5.23
C VAL A 580 3.15 22.12 -6.36
N TRP A 581 2.65 21.99 -7.59
CA TRP A 581 3.12 22.71 -8.78
C TRP A 581 2.01 23.56 -9.36
N ASP A 582 2.35 24.75 -9.87
CA ASP A 582 1.49 25.55 -10.70
C ASP A 582 1.87 25.39 -12.17
N LEU A 583 0.95 24.93 -12.96
CA LEU A 583 1.09 24.71 -14.40
C LEU A 583 0.40 25.87 -15.13
N ALA A 584 1.17 26.74 -15.80
CA ALA A 584 0.59 27.80 -16.61
C ALA A 584 0.23 27.27 -18.00
N LEU A 585 -1.05 27.19 -18.31
CA LEU A 585 -1.61 26.54 -19.50
C LEU A 585 -2.40 27.54 -20.34
N VAL A 586 -2.53 27.24 -21.63
CA VAL A 586 -3.37 28.00 -22.60
C VAL A 586 -4.10 27.02 -23.52
N ASP A 587 -5.39 27.28 -23.70
CA ASP A 587 -6.20 26.62 -24.71
C ASP A 587 -5.95 27.29 -26.07
N LYS A 588 -5.22 26.65 -26.96
CA LYS A 588 -4.93 27.16 -28.28
C LYS A 588 -6.03 26.81 -29.30
N GLU A 589 -6.44 25.55 -29.33
CA GLU A 589 -7.37 25.03 -30.35
C GLU A 589 -8.07 23.74 -29.90
N LEU A 590 -8.44 23.62 -28.63
CA LEU A 590 -9.22 22.46 -28.17
C LEU A 590 -10.61 22.50 -28.79
N ASP A 591 -11.23 21.34 -29.01
CA ASP A 591 -12.59 21.24 -29.50
C ASP A 591 -13.56 21.93 -28.54
N ARG A 592 -14.54 22.67 -29.09
CA ARG A 592 -15.49 23.43 -28.27
C ARG A 592 -16.57 22.58 -27.66
N ASN A 593 -17.05 22.99 -26.50
CA ASN A 593 -18.11 22.32 -25.76
C ASN A 593 -17.75 20.87 -25.34
N GLU A 594 -16.46 20.59 -25.27
CA GLU A 594 -15.95 19.27 -24.92
C GLU A 594 -15.24 19.28 -23.57
N SER A 595 -15.36 18.18 -22.83
CA SER A 595 -14.63 17.95 -21.58
C SER A 595 -13.27 17.34 -21.85
N TYR A 596 -12.28 17.86 -21.14
CA TYR A 596 -10.91 17.38 -21.19
C TYR A 596 -10.44 16.99 -19.82
N CYS A 597 -9.70 15.91 -19.80
CA CYS A 597 -9.02 15.39 -18.62
C CYS A 597 -7.55 15.77 -18.67
N VAL A 598 -6.95 16.06 -17.53
CA VAL A 598 -5.51 16.33 -17.38
C VAL A 598 -4.93 15.36 -16.36
N ARG A 599 -3.67 14.99 -16.52
CA ARG A 599 -2.90 14.24 -15.52
C ARG A 599 -1.43 14.64 -15.54
N VAL A 600 -0.75 14.37 -14.45
CA VAL A 600 0.70 14.40 -14.39
C VAL A 600 1.22 12.97 -14.60
N ALA A 601 2.14 12.79 -15.51
CA ALA A 601 2.77 11.50 -15.80
C ALA A 601 4.27 11.57 -15.54
N THR A 602 4.90 10.41 -15.30
CA THR A 602 6.37 10.33 -15.24
C THR A 602 6.94 10.29 -16.64
N ASP A 603 8.07 11.00 -16.83
CA ASP A 603 8.82 10.97 -18.07
C ASP A 603 10.05 10.07 -17.90
N THR A 604 9.88 8.76 -18.08
CA THR A 604 10.99 7.81 -18.09
C THR A 604 11.41 7.51 -19.53
N VAL A 605 12.72 7.49 -19.79
CA VAL A 605 13.29 7.24 -21.13
C VAL A 605 12.85 5.88 -21.69
N ALA A 606 12.51 4.92 -20.83
CA ALA A 606 12.17 3.56 -21.25
C ALA A 606 10.71 3.39 -21.71
N VAL A 607 9.78 4.17 -21.17
CA VAL A 607 8.34 4.12 -21.54
C VAL A 607 7.78 5.54 -21.41
N PRO A 608 7.78 6.35 -22.48
CA PRO A 608 7.15 7.66 -22.48
C PRO A 608 5.66 7.52 -22.15
N GLY A 609 5.15 8.33 -21.19
CA GLY A 609 3.72 8.32 -20.81
C GLY A 609 3.32 7.28 -19.79
N SER A 610 4.29 6.75 -19.02
CA SER A 610 3.93 5.95 -17.85
C SER A 610 3.12 6.80 -16.86
N SER A 611 1.90 6.35 -16.53
CA SER A 611 1.13 6.98 -15.47
C SER A 611 1.88 6.91 -14.13
N ILE A 612 1.70 7.89 -13.26
CA ILE A 612 2.04 7.73 -11.84
C ILE A 612 1.20 6.58 -11.25
N ASP A 613 1.61 6.03 -10.13
CA ASP A 613 1.04 4.77 -9.58
C ASP A 613 -0.46 4.83 -9.35
N SER A 614 -1.00 5.98 -8.98
CA SER A 614 -2.45 6.16 -8.86
C SER A 614 -2.90 7.61 -9.03
N TYR A 615 -4.12 7.76 -9.53
CA TYR A 615 -4.83 9.03 -9.61
C TYR A 615 -6.08 8.92 -8.75
N THR A 616 -6.11 9.62 -7.62
CA THR A 616 -7.34 9.75 -6.85
C THR A 616 -8.25 10.81 -7.44
N MET A 617 -7.66 11.76 -8.16
CA MET A 617 -8.34 12.89 -8.81
C MET A 617 -7.74 13.16 -10.19
N TYR A 618 -8.57 13.42 -11.17
CA TYR A 618 -8.18 13.93 -12.48
C TYR A 618 -8.69 15.35 -12.64
N PRO A 619 -7.82 16.33 -12.92
CA PRO A 619 -8.29 17.64 -13.39
C PRO A 619 -9.19 17.46 -14.60
N GLU A 620 -10.39 17.97 -14.50
CA GLU A 620 -11.35 18.02 -15.60
C GLU A 620 -11.74 19.46 -15.84
N PHE A 621 -11.71 19.88 -17.09
CA PHE A 621 -12.26 21.15 -17.49
C PHE A 621 -13.07 21.01 -18.77
N LYS A 622 -14.03 21.90 -18.95
CA LYS A 622 -14.82 21.99 -20.16
C LYS A 622 -14.41 23.23 -20.93
N THR A 623 -14.20 23.08 -22.23
CA THR A 623 -14.03 24.21 -23.13
C THR A 623 -15.37 24.94 -23.32
N ALA A 624 -15.30 26.27 -23.33
CA ALA A 624 -16.52 27.08 -23.42
C ALA A 624 -17.34 26.77 -24.67
N PRO A 625 -18.64 26.43 -24.56
CA PRO A 625 -19.61 26.75 -25.60
C PRO A 625 -20.14 28.15 -25.36
N GLY A 626 -20.72 28.79 -26.36
CA GLY A 626 -21.51 29.99 -26.04
C GLY A 626 -22.48 29.67 -24.90
N SER A 627 -22.16 29.98 -23.67
CA SER A 627 -22.83 30.78 -22.71
C SER A 627 -23.97 30.26 -21.84
N LEU A 628 -23.90 29.08 -21.31
CA LEU A 628 -24.55 28.80 -20.05
C LEU A 628 -23.42 28.51 -19.02
N ASP A 629 -23.16 29.47 -18.12
CA ASP A 629 -22.06 29.41 -17.17
C ASP A 629 -22.57 29.24 -15.75
N ILE A 630 -21.86 28.45 -14.95
CA ILE A 630 -22.13 28.27 -13.54
C ILE A 630 -20.84 28.46 -12.73
N ARG A 631 -20.91 29.31 -11.70
CA ARG A 631 -19.79 29.56 -10.81
C ARG A 631 -20.24 29.82 -9.38
N PHE A 632 -19.32 29.69 -8.45
CA PHE A 632 -19.48 30.27 -7.13
C PHE A 632 -18.90 31.69 -7.15
N ARG A 633 -19.59 32.64 -6.52
CA ARG A 633 -19.11 34.03 -6.41
C ARG A 633 -19.34 34.59 -5.00
N ASP A 634 -18.60 35.64 -4.66
CA ASP A 634 -18.85 36.47 -3.49
C ASP A 634 -19.81 37.64 -3.79
N ASN A 635 -20.11 38.46 -2.79
CA ASN A 635 -20.96 39.63 -2.94
C ASN A 635 -20.38 40.71 -3.87
N ALA A 636 -19.07 40.75 -4.03
CA ALA A 636 -18.42 41.70 -4.94
C ALA A 636 -18.43 41.23 -6.40
N GLY A 637 -18.97 40.01 -6.68
CA GLY A 637 -19.02 39.42 -8.01
C GLY A 637 -17.76 38.66 -8.43
N ALA A 638 -16.74 38.58 -7.52
CA ALA A 638 -15.54 37.81 -7.77
C ALA A 638 -15.87 36.31 -7.68
N THR A 639 -15.30 35.51 -8.56
CA THR A 639 -15.42 34.05 -8.47
C THR A 639 -14.75 33.57 -7.18
N VAL A 640 -15.49 32.83 -6.37
CA VAL A 640 -15.00 32.31 -5.10
C VAL A 640 -14.04 31.15 -5.35
N ALA A 641 -12.83 31.33 -4.85
CA ALA A 641 -11.88 30.23 -4.73
C ALA A 641 -12.46 29.15 -3.82
N ASN A 642 -12.33 27.90 -4.23
CA ASN A 642 -12.60 26.75 -3.40
C ASN A 642 -13.88 26.82 -2.58
N PRO A 643 -15.01 26.45 -3.14
CA PRO A 643 -16.12 26.10 -2.29
C PRO A 643 -15.95 24.70 -1.71
N VAL A 644 -14.82 24.39 -1.06
CA VAL A 644 -14.77 23.21 -0.20
C VAL A 644 -15.89 23.37 0.82
N THR A 645 -16.78 22.43 0.84
CA THR A 645 -17.80 22.33 1.86
C THR A 645 -17.25 21.42 2.95
N ASN A 646 -16.55 22.02 3.90
CA ASN A 646 -16.06 21.28 5.08
C ASN A 646 -17.25 21.06 6.00
N PHE A 647 -17.53 19.79 6.25
CA PHE A 647 -18.44 19.40 7.31
C PHE A 647 -17.73 19.55 8.66
N ASP A 648 -18.48 19.93 9.69
CA ASP A 648 -17.95 20.02 11.04
C ASP A 648 -17.34 18.69 11.49
N ASN A 649 -16.25 18.76 12.24
CA ASN A 649 -15.59 17.57 12.79
C ASN A 649 -16.58 16.82 13.69
N SER A 650 -16.86 15.57 13.33
CA SER A 650 -17.77 14.72 14.09
C SER A 650 -17.01 13.64 14.83
N ILE A 651 -17.36 13.43 16.11
CA ILE A 651 -16.83 12.30 16.89
C ILE A 651 -17.58 11.05 16.44
N ILE A 652 -16.88 10.14 15.80
CA ILE A 652 -17.44 8.89 15.29
C ILE A 652 -17.46 7.88 16.43
N GLY A 653 -18.64 7.37 16.75
CA GLY A 653 -18.87 6.41 17.83
C GLY A 653 -19.60 5.14 17.36
N SER A 654 -20.31 4.53 18.26
CA SER A 654 -21.14 3.32 18.04
C SER A 654 -22.47 3.59 17.33
N SER A 655 -22.79 4.86 17.05
CA SER A 655 -23.99 5.28 16.31
C SER A 655 -23.62 6.16 15.13
N SER A 656 -24.48 6.23 14.12
CA SER A 656 -24.32 7.15 12.99
C SER A 656 -24.44 8.60 13.47
N VAL A 657 -23.68 9.50 12.85
CA VAL A 657 -23.65 10.93 13.17
C VAL A 657 -24.00 11.72 11.91
N THR A 658 -24.86 12.73 12.06
CA THR A 658 -25.15 13.68 10.97
C THR A 658 -24.41 14.98 11.24
N THR A 659 -23.62 15.41 10.25
CA THR A 659 -22.93 16.70 10.23
C THR A 659 -23.46 17.54 9.07
N SER A 660 -23.31 18.85 9.14
CA SER A 660 -23.85 19.76 8.12
C SER A 660 -22.83 20.79 7.69
N ALA A 661 -22.99 21.29 6.47
CA ALA A 661 -22.18 22.37 5.95
C ALA A 661 -22.97 23.21 4.94
N LEU A 662 -22.58 24.46 4.75
CA LEU A 662 -23.19 25.33 3.74
C LEU A 662 -22.52 25.10 2.38
N LEU A 663 -23.28 24.61 1.40
CA LEU A 663 -22.86 24.54 0.00
C LEU A 663 -22.79 25.97 -0.59
N SER A 664 -23.74 26.82 -0.26
CA SER A 664 -23.73 28.23 -0.59
C SER A 664 -24.18 29.09 0.58
N ASN A 665 -23.74 30.33 0.66
CA ASN A 665 -24.14 31.31 1.68
C ASN A 665 -24.49 32.67 1.02
N SER A 666 -24.86 33.64 1.83
CA SER A 666 -25.28 34.97 1.33
C SER A 666 -24.14 35.98 1.10
N SER A 667 -22.93 35.67 1.54
CA SER A 667 -21.85 36.68 1.57
C SER A 667 -20.56 36.28 0.83
N SER A 668 -20.17 35.04 0.94
CA SER A 668 -18.85 34.61 0.43
C SER A 668 -18.89 33.47 -0.57
N LYS A 669 -20.01 32.80 -0.72
CA LYS A 669 -20.14 31.63 -1.56
C LYS A 669 -21.57 31.47 -2.10
N GLN A 670 -21.85 32.07 -3.22
CA GLN A 670 -23.16 32.03 -3.91
C GLN A 670 -23.02 31.23 -5.18
N ILE A 671 -24.00 30.38 -5.51
CA ILE A 671 -24.07 29.68 -6.80
C ILE A 671 -24.68 30.63 -7.82
N GLU A 672 -23.89 31.08 -8.78
CA GLU A 672 -24.36 31.95 -9.88
C GLU A 672 -24.52 31.14 -11.17
N VAL A 673 -25.66 31.34 -11.84
CA VAL A 673 -25.92 30.87 -13.20
C VAL A 673 -26.11 32.06 -14.09
N THR A 674 -25.31 32.16 -15.15
CA THR A 674 -25.48 33.17 -16.20
C THR A 674 -25.94 32.49 -17.47
N ASN A 675 -27.11 32.88 -17.96
CA ASN A 675 -27.68 32.34 -19.18
C ASN A 675 -27.56 33.36 -20.31
N THR A 676 -26.73 33.09 -21.30
CA THR A 676 -26.63 33.85 -22.52
C THR A 676 -27.00 33.03 -23.79
N GLN A 677 -27.56 31.83 -23.61
CA GLN A 677 -28.03 30.99 -24.72
C GLN A 677 -29.40 31.41 -25.22
N THR A 678 -29.66 31.09 -26.46
CA THR A 678 -30.94 31.31 -27.10
C THR A 678 -32.05 30.31 -26.70
N SER A 679 -31.70 29.23 -26.01
CA SER A 679 -32.66 28.26 -25.47
C SER A 679 -33.15 28.66 -24.09
N SER A 680 -34.40 28.34 -23.81
CA SER A 680 -35.22 29.00 -22.80
C SER A 680 -35.21 28.32 -21.42
N GLY A 681 -34.82 27.08 -21.33
CA GLY A 681 -34.80 26.34 -20.05
C GLY A 681 -33.43 25.88 -19.68
N TRP A 682 -33.15 25.81 -18.38
CA TRP A 682 -31.92 25.21 -17.86
C TRP A 682 -32.11 24.67 -16.44
N SER A 683 -31.27 23.76 -16.05
CA SER A 683 -31.23 23.24 -14.67
C SER A 683 -29.79 23.13 -14.16
N VAL A 684 -29.63 23.38 -12.89
CA VAL A 684 -28.39 23.17 -12.13
C VAL A 684 -28.53 21.92 -11.30
N VAL A 685 -27.63 20.99 -11.47
CA VAL A 685 -27.61 19.69 -10.75
C VAL A 685 -26.32 19.52 -10.00
N LEU A 686 -26.41 19.18 -8.73
CA LEU A 686 -25.30 18.70 -7.91
C LEU A 686 -25.26 17.17 -8.01
N SER A 687 -24.15 16.61 -8.44
CA SER A 687 -23.96 15.16 -8.56
C SER A 687 -22.59 14.74 -8.05
N ALA A 688 -22.44 13.48 -7.69
CA ALA A 688 -21.11 12.92 -7.43
C ALA A 688 -20.39 12.72 -8.77
N SER A 689 -19.09 13.06 -8.83
CA SER A 689 -18.30 12.99 -10.06
C SER A 689 -18.20 11.58 -10.64
N ASP A 690 -18.19 10.55 -9.78
CA ASP A 690 -18.20 9.13 -10.17
C ASP A 690 -19.65 8.54 -10.28
N GLY A 691 -20.68 9.38 -10.32
CA GLY A 691 -22.08 8.98 -10.46
C GLY A 691 -22.64 8.26 -9.21
N ALA A 692 -23.68 7.46 -9.42
CA ALA A 692 -24.42 6.79 -8.32
C ALA A 692 -23.60 5.74 -7.54
N THR A 693 -22.46 5.30 -8.06
CA THR A 693 -21.57 4.34 -7.41
C THR A 693 -20.45 4.99 -6.62
N ALA A 694 -20.36 6.33 -6.66
CA ALA A 694 -19.37 7.09 -5.88
C ALA A 694 -19.51 6.79 -4.39
N LYS A 695 -18.38 6.88 -3.69
CA LYS A 695 -18.31 6.69 -2.24
C LYS A 695 -17.41 7.73 -1.62
N TRP A 696 -17.73 8.12 -0.39
CA TRP A 696 -16.75 8.78 0.45
C TRP A 696 -15.55 7.86 0.62
N LYS A 697 -14.38 8.32 0.25
CA LYS A 697 -13.13 7.55 0.36
C LYS A 697 -12.22 8.20 1.39
N ARG A 698 -11.67 7.41 2.29
CA ARG A 698 -10.69 7.90 3.25
C ARG A 698 -9.38 8.24 2.55
N THR A 699 -8.88 9.44 2.77
CA THR A 699 -7.59 9.89 2.22
C THR A 699 -6.46 9.01 2.77
N GLY A 700 -5.73 8.34 1.87
CA GLY A 700 -4.63 7.44 2.23
C GLY A 700 -5.05 6.05 2.78
N GLY A 701 -6.34 5.69 2.70
CA GLY A 701 -6.88 4.42 3.16
C GLY A 701 -7.71 3.68 2.11
N THR A 702 -8.10 2.45 2.42
CA THR A 702 -9.03 1.64 1.59
C THR A 702 -10.48 1.78 2.03
N GLU A 703 -10.71 2.44 3.16
CA GLU A 703 -12.02 2.58 3.76
C GLU A 703 -12.89 3.54 2.95
N SER A 704 -14.15 3.16 2.79
CA SER A 704 -15.15 3.99 2.10
C SER A 704 -16.55 3.73 2.65
N TYR A 705 -17.45 4.71 2.49
CA TYR A 705 -18.87 4.55 2.77
C TYR A 705 -19.72 5.26 1.72
N MET A 706 -20.98 4.86 1.62
CA MET A 706 -21.90 5.39 0.60
C MET A 706 -22.26 6.85 0.89
N PHE A 707 -22.44 7.65 -0.14
CA PHE A 707 -23.03 8.99 -0.05
C PHE A 707 -24.54 8.97 -0.28
N ASN A 708 -25.07 7.93 -0.90
CA ASN A 708 -26.45 7.80 -1.36
C ASN A 708 -27.16 6.56 -0.79
N GLY A 709 -26.75 6.11 0.39
CA GLY A 709 -27.38 4.99 1.10
C GLY A 709 -28.84 5.27 1.47
N THR A 710 -29.56 4.24 1.84
CA THR A 710 -30.98 4.30 2.18
C THR A 710 -31.25 4.59 3.65
N ASN A 711 -30.25 4.44 4.50
CA ASN A 711 -30.32 4.64 5.96
C ASN A 711 -28.99 5.14 6.54
N GLY A 712 -28.98 5.46 7.83
CA GLY A 712 -27.80 5.94 8.54
C GLY A 712 -26.63 4.96 8.60
N ASP A 713 -26.89 3.64 8.51
CA ASP A 713 -25.85 2.61 8.58
C ASP A 713 -25.04 2.51 7.28
N GLN A 714 -25.59 3.02 6.18
CA GLN A 714 -24.93 3.05 4.87
C GLN A 714 -24.26 4.40 4.58
N GLY A 715 -24.70 5.47 5.28
CA GLY A 715 -24.32 6.85 5.01
C GLY A 715 -25.13 7.45 3.85
N PHE A 716 -25.51 8.72 4.01
CA PHE A 716 -26.18 9.45 2.95
C PHE A 716 -25.95 10.95 3.01
N LEU A 717 -25.95 11.59 1.84
CA LEU A 717 -25.89 13.04 1.67
C LEU A 717 -27.27 13.58 1.31
N SER A 718 -27.67 14.68 1.94
CA SER A 718 -28.90 15.39 1.59
C SER A 718 -28.65 16.87 1.37
N VAL A 719 -29.49 17.47 0.56
CA VAL A 719 -29.51 18.91 0.26
C VAL A 719 -30.75 19.51 0.91
N ASN A 720 -30.56 20.56 1.70
CA ASN A 720 -31.64 21.26 2.39
C ASN A 720 -31.73 22.71 1.91
N PHE A 721 -32.89 23.13 1.49
CA PHE A 721 -33.21 24.44 0.93
C PHE A 721 -34.01 25.35 1.91
N GLY A 722 -34.21 24.95 3.15
CA GLY A 722 -35.10 25.65 4.09
C GLY A 722 -34.91 27.17 4.15
N THR A 723 -33.67 27.65 4.26
CA THR A 723 -33.34 29.08 4.30
C THR A 723 -32.82 29.63 2.98
N SER A 724 -32.84 28.85 1.91
CA SER A 724 -32.29 29.26 0.62
C SER A 724 -33.18 30.30 -0.11
N SER A 725 -32.51 31.17 -0.86
CA SER A 725 -33.15 32.19 -1.69
C SER A 725 -32.50 32.23 -3.07
N VAL A 726 -33.29 32.66 -4.07
CA VAL A 726 -32.80 32.98 -5.41
C VAL A 726 -32.90 34.48 -5.62
N LEU A 727 -31.80 35.07 -6.04
CA LEU A 727 -31.73 36.48 -6.41
C LEU A 727 -31.46 36.62 -7.92
N ALA A 728 -31.94 37.64 -8.56
CA ALA A 728 -31.59 37.98 -9.93
C ALA A 728 -30.74 39.27 -9.98
N SER A 729 -29.77 39.30 -10.87
CA SER A 729 -28.92 40.48 -11.06
C SER A 729 -28.68 40.77 -12.56
N GLY A 730 -28.41 42.02 -12.88
CA GLY A 730 -28.16 42.50 -14.24
C GLY A 730 -29.42 42.88 -14.99
N ASN A 731 -29.22 43.17 -16.28
CA ASN A 731 -30.30 43.39 -17.25
C ASN A 731 -30.31 42.29 -18.28
N SER A 732 -31.48 41.86 -18.71
CA SER A 732 -31.64 40.94 -19.83
C SER A 732 -31.06 41.52 -21.14
N LEU A 733 -30.79 40.67 -22.11
CA LEU A 733 -30.33 41.09 -23.44
C LEU A 733 -31.35 42.06 -24.12
N SER A 734 -32.61 42.05 -23.71
CA SER A 734 -33.64 42.98 -24.12
C SER A 734 -33.64 44.33 -23.38
N GLY A 735 -32.72 44.53 -22.41
CA GLY A 735 -32.61 45.77 -21.60
C GLY A 735 -33.54 45.80 -20.37
N SER A 736 -34.38 44.81 -20.16
CA SER A 736 -35.25 44.72 -18.97
C SER A 736 -34.50 44.25 -17.73
N THR A 737 -34.85 44.73 -16.54
CA THR A 737 -34.29 44.26 -15.25
C THR A 737 -34.60 42.76 -15.08
N CYS A 738 -33.60 42.01 -14.69
CA CYS A 738 -33.71 40.58 -14.44
C CYS A 738 -34.63 40.29 -13.23
N GLN A 739 -35.55 39.36 -13.42
CA GLN A 739 -36.55 38.95 -12.42
C GLN A 739 -36.35 37.48 -12.04
N THR A 740 -36.73 37.11 -10.86
CA THR A 740 -36.73 35.71 -10.40
C THR A 740 -37.97 34.92 -10.82
N SER A 741 -38.92 35.57 -11.51
CA SER A 741 -40.10 34.88 -12.04
C SER A 741 -39.71 33.79 -13.04
N GLY A 742 -40.20 32.58 -12.88
CA GLY A 742 -39.82 31.42 -13.69
C GLY A 742 -38.52 30.73 -13.31
N ILE A 743 -37.86 31.17 -12.23
CA ILE A 743 -36.72 30.51 -11.63
C ILE A 743 -37.18 29.80 -10.38
N SER A 744 -36.91 28.53 -10.27
CA SER A 744 -37.26 27.71 -9.13
C SER A 744 -36.00 27.22 -8.45
N LYS A 745 -35.94 27.35 -7.10
CA LYS A 745 -34.97 26.62 -6.29
C LYS A 745 -35.37 25.16 -6.17
N GLY A 746 -34.41 24.26 -5.93
CA GLY A 746 -34.66 22.86 -5.66
C GLY A 746 -35.48 22.65 -4.38
N VAL A 747 -35.92 21.43 -4.18
CA VAL A 747 -36.59 20.98 -2.97
C VAL A 747 -35.65 20.13 -2.13
N ASP A 748 -35.89 20.10 -0.82
CA ASP A 748 -35.13 19.24 0.09
C ASP A 748 -35.08 17.82 -0.47
N SER A 749 -33.88 17.34 -0.71
CA SER A 749 -33.66 16.09 -1.43
C SER A 749 -32.48 15.33 -0.84
N GLN A 750 -32.55 14.03 -0.95
CA GLN A 750 -31.51 13.12 -0.53
C GLN A 750 -30.97 12.35 -1.74
N PHE A 751 -29.65 12.21 -1.85
CA PHE A 751 -29.07 11.24 -2.77
C PHE A 751 -29.44 9.84 -2.30
N LYS A 752 -30.20 9.09 -3.11
CA LYS A 752 -30.73 7.80 -2.72
C LYS A 752 -30.65 6.80 -3.87
N VAL A 753 -30.01 5.66 -3.62
CA VAL A 753 -29.92 4.57 -4.60
C VAL A 753 -31.31 4.11 -5.06
N GLY A 754 -31.46 3.91 -6.36
CA GLY A 754 -32.71 3.46 -6.99
C GLY A 754 -33.79 4.54 -7.19
N THR A 755 -33.43 5.81 -6.99
CA THR A 755 -34.32 6.95 -7.24
C THR A 755 -33.75 7.89 -8.29
N ALA A 756 -34.56 8.83 -8.79
CA ALA A 756 -34.11 9.87 -9.70
C ALA A 756 -32.99 10.76 -9.13
N THR A 757 -32.90 10.86 -7.81
CA THR A 757 -31.85 11.62 -7.10
C THR A 757 -30.56 10.82 -6.83
N ALA A 758 -30.51 9.57 -7.26
CA ALA A 758 -29.31 8.73 -7.06
C ALA A 758 -28.07 9.32 -7.75
N ASN A 759 -28.23 9.95 -8.89
CA ASN A 759 -27.17 10.52 -9.72
C ASN A 759 -26.99 12.03 -9.54
N GLY A 760 -27.96 12.73 -8.95
CA GLY A 760 -27.86 14.16 -8.75
C GLY A 760 -29.14 14.79 -8.19
N VAL A 761 -28.97 15.94 -7.55
CA VAL A 761 -30.05 16.75 -6.98
C VAL A 761 -30.10 18.09 -7.69
N THR A 762 -31.29 18.45 -8.21
CA THR A 762 -31.51 19.78 -8.83
C THR A 762 -31.45 20.86 -7.77
N LEU A 763 -30.53 21.80 -7.91
CA LEU A 763 -30.36 22.93 -7.00
C LEU A 763 -31.20 24.14 -7.44
N MET A 764 -31.29 24.37 -8.73
CA MET A 764 -32.02 25.52 -9.33
C MET A 764 -32.41 25.18 -10.76
N SER A 765 -33.51 25.69 -11.22
CA SER A 765 -33.96 25.53 -12.62
C SER A 765 -34.74 26.75 -13.15
N SER A 766 -34.78 26.89 -14.46
CA SER A 766 -35.59 27.86 -15.16
C SER A 766 -36.60 27.13 -16.05
N SER A 767 -37.82 27.58 -16.02
CA SER A 767 -38.90 27.12 -16.92
C SER A 767 -38.86 27.75 -18.33
N GLY A 768 -37.90 28.63 -18.56
CA GLY A 768 -37.70 29.33 -19.85
C GLY A 768 -38.61 30.53 -20.06
N SER A 769 -38.02 31.70 -20.01
CA SER A 769 -38.61 32.98 -20.42
C SER A 769 -37.59 33.75 -21.25
N THR A 770 -37.96 34.23 -22.40
CA THR A 770 -37.10 35.05 -23.28
C THR A 770 -36.57 36.30 -22.59
N ASN A 771 -37.25 36.81 -21.59
CA ASN A 771 -36.88 38.00 -20.83
C ASN A 771 -35.73 37.76 -19.83
N GLN A 772 -35.26 36.56 -19.67
CA GLN A 772 -34.18 36.18 -18.74
C GLN A 772 -32.82 35.91 -19.41
N LEU A 773 -32.75 36.07 -20.74
CA LEU A 773 -31.51 35.94 -21.49
C LEU A 773 -30.53 37.09 -21.10
N GLY A 774 -29.33 36.74 -20.74
CA GLY A 774 -28.31 37.69 -20.25
C GLY A 774 -28.36 37.94 -18.73
N CYS A 775 -29.34 37.39 -18.05
CA CYS A 775 -29.45 37.49 -16.58
C CYS A 775 -28.54 36.54 -15.85
N ALA A 776 -28.09 37.00 -14.64
CA ALA A 776 -27.43 36.15 -13.69
C ALA A 776 -28.36 35.83 -12.50
N PHE A 777 -28.42 34.57 -12.11
CA PHE A 777 -29.26 34.08 -11.03
C PHE A 777 -28.40 33.50 -9.93
N LEU A 778 -28.65 33.89 -8.69
CA LEU A 778 -27.86 33.58 -7.51
C LEU A 778 -28.65 32.70 -6.54
N LEU A 779 -28.21 31.51 -6.31
CA LEU A 779 -28.74 30.63 -5.26
C LEU A 779 -27.87 30.72 -3.98
N GLN A 780 -28.53 31.06 -2.87
CA GLN A 780 -27.88 31.30 -1.57
C GLN A 780 -28.43 30.37 -0.50
N ASN A 781 -27.63 30.18 0.55
CA ASN A 781 -28.00 29.49 1.80
C ASN A 781 -28.47 28.03 1.62
N VAL A 782 -27.90 27.30 0.67
CA VAL A 782 -28.12 25.85 0.52
C VAL A 782 -27.25 25.11 1.50
N ARG A 783 -27.82 24.18 2.27
CA ARG A 783 -27.12 23.36 3.24
C ARG A 783 -26.99 21.91 2.76
N LEU A 784 -25.85 21.34 2.98
CA LEU A 784 -25.60 19.90 2.85
C LEU A 784 -25.60 19.27 4.24
N ASN A 785 -26.24 18.13 4.38
CA ASN A 785 -26.19 17.31 5.59
C ASN A 785 -25.67 15.94 5.20
N GLN A 786 -24.59 15.50 5.86
CA GLN A 786 -24.00 14.20 5.66
C GLN A 786 -24.23 13.32 6.89
N THR A 787 -24.83 12.16 6.69
CA THR A 787 -24.89 11.12 7.72
C THR A 787 -23.71 10.18 7.55
N ILE A 788 -22.89 10.11 8.59
CA ILE A 788 -21.70 9.26 8.65
C ILE A 788 -22.09 7.97 9.37
N PRO A 789 -21.89 6.79 8.77
CA PRO A 789 -22.17 5.52 9.43
C PRO A 789 -21.36 5.34 10.72
N ALA A 790 -21.89 4.57 11.65
CA ALA A 790 -21.18 4.19 12.87
C ALA A 790 -19.87 3.43 12.55
N TYR A 791 -18.92 3.48 13.48
CA TYR A 791 -17.65 2.76 13.40
C TYR A 791 -16.73 3.08 12.20
N GLN A 792 -16.94 4.21 11.53
CA GLN A 792 -15.97 4.65 10.53
C GLN A 792 -14.63 4.97 11.20
N LYS A 793 -13.54 4.60 10.55
CA LYS A 793 -12.20 4.92 11.06
C LYS A 793 -11.99 6.44 11.12
N PRO A 794 -11.33 6.97 12.15
CA PRO A 794 -10.93 8.37 12.16
C PRO A 794 -10.08 8.72 10.93
N GLY A 795 -10.37 9.84 10.33
CA GLY A 795 -9.65 10.32 9.15
C GLY A 795 -10.54 11.19 8.29
N THR A 796 -9.93 11.75 7.26
CA THR A 796 -10.66 12.54 6.27
C THR A 796 -11.19 11.66 5.18
N TYR A 797 -12.42 11.92 4.79
CA TYR A 797 -13.12 11.26 3.71
C TYR A 797 -13.47 12.30 2.64
N GLU A 798 -13.22 11.98 1.40
CA GLU A 798 -13.48 12.84 0.26
C GLU A 798 -14.53 12.20 -0.65
N LEU A 799 -15.45 13.02 -1.13
CA LEU A 799 -16.40 12.69 -2.17
C LEU A 799 -16.34 13.80 -3.23
N PRO A 800 -15.79 13.55 -4.42
CA PRO A 800 -15.83 14.51 -5.51
C PRO A 800 -17.27 14.73 -5.98
N MET A 801 -17.71 16.00 -5.98
CA MET A 801 -19.02 16.40 -6.45
C MET A 801 -18.88 17.31 -7.65
N THR A 802 -19.78 17.17 -8.61
CA THR A 802 -19.86 18.00 -9.81
C THR A 802 -21.09 18.85 -9.77
N LEU A 803 -20.94 20.14 -10.04
CA LEU A 803 -22.05 21.04 -10.27
C LEU A 803 -22.19 21.21 -11.78
N THR A 804 -23.32 20.80 -12.33
CA THR A 804 -23.58 20.81 -13.77
C THR A 804 -24.76 21.72 -14.05
N VAL A 805 -24.61 22.56 -15.06
CA VAL A 805 -25.75 23.29 -15.64
C VAL A 805 -26.08 22.73 -17.02
N THR A 806 -27.31 22.44 -17.25
CA THR A 806 -27.80 21.86 -18.51
C THR A 806 -28.87 22.72 -19.10
N ALA A 807 -28.75 23.07 -20.37
CA ALA A 807 -29.85 23.64 -21.15
C ALA A 807 -30.91 22.58 -21.41
N GLN A 808 -32.18 22.96 -21.32
CA GLN A 808 -33.35 22.11 -21.55
C GLN A 808 -33.96 22.39 -22.91
#